data_f67128d6d11ef9a83a20cf7721216ae5
#
_entry.id   f67128d6d11ef9a83a20cf7721216ae5
#
_cell.length_a   1.000
_cell.length_b   1.000
_cell.length_c   1.000
_cell.angle_alpha   90.00
_cell.angle_beta   90.00
_cell.angle_gamma   90.00
#
_symmetry.space_group_name_H-M   'P 1'
#
loop_
_entity.id
_entity.type
_entity.pdbx_description
1 polymer ?
#
loop_
_entity_poly.entity_id
_entity_poly.type
_entity_poly.pdbx_seq_one_letter_code
_entity_poly.pdbx_strand_id
1 'polypeptide(L)'
;MLAFGSEMTRETWVHIAVVSERTTVNQISNQGRRDKRIAKTALSMCAGGVGIALVLSMTSGTLSAAAGQPTPATTPGVSPATASDAPFTKTVKYLLSQMTPGEEVAVIEHGADPDNHGQAGYLAGVPRLGIPAIRHADALGINVNADGTAFPTRLGLASSFDRNAYNVLGEETGKQGRALGVDLVYGPQVDMARYPSWSRNLTTNGEDAYVSSQFSAAEINGIQSTGLLSQVKHVSFYNGQDRDTPSLVGSQAAHEVYLAPAQSAIQQGGVSSLMCSYAIFQIVGEQSAPQYACSNSNLLNNIVKNQFQLKGFITSDYNASKATSDVLAGMDNEFRSSFLSASKLVPLIDLTSSSFSPPYATATANAVARMLYEYERFGLLDNRKIPPAYESGVPQHGDVASTYNGTNVDKQSGDDVALALAEESGVLLKNDKNALPLSTNKTVAVVGPTSTLLPASPGGERARGFGDQVQYTPLKAITAQVGSANATSAPGLDWIGDTVPTANLRATMDANALPGLTRTSTNGPTTVDSTIDGQQTTLAKGGQYTWTGYLNITTADTYALLLQRPYGIDTGNKSAYNGGIQQEARFNAPPEPLSLSVDDAVQTIVNPGGNILQNAFPGGERASNGQYLGKQNLGVSLPLSVGSHKISFTYNPTLKTPTAPTVRFAWAPLAQNTAKAVAAATTNDETVIFVDDSTPGTTQGAGPNSSTSAALRNLNKTQVDLINTVSAAAHAAGHKAVVVLNSGTAVAMPWVDNVDSVLEMWYPGERGGEATSNLLYGLVNPSGKLPMTFPKNDDSTPFSGNLERTTGTQTATETTPSIKWTDGVDVGYRWYTDPMANIKGFEPLYPFGFGLSYTTFRYSGLHVKNAEDGGLDVTFNVKNTGKKDGADSPQVYIGASPDLAVPTYDANGIVIGGFQQSAQKLVQFDHIQLAAGQSKTQTLHVDRQQVSAWDTIGQKFVIGSGDRTISLGASSEELVLSFTRKVR
;
A
#
# COMPACT_ATOMS: atom_id res chain seq x y z
N MET A 1 -11.16 36.33 -37.41
CA MET A 1 -11.70 37.64 -37.06
C MET A 1 -11.97 37.67 -35.56
N LEU A 2 -11.16 38.45 -34.88
CA LEU A 2 -11.40 39.19 -33.62
C LEU A 2 -11.90 38.37 -32.44
N ALA A 3 -11.03 37.96 -31.49
CA ALA A 3 -10.50 38.78 -30.39
C ALA A 3 -11.60 39.41 -29.49
N PHE A 4 -11.76 38.88 -28.33
CA PHE A 4 -12.02 39.63 -27.11
C PHE A 4 -11.38 38.89 -25.93
N GLY A 5 -10.20 39.32 -25.54
CA GLY A 5 -9.71 39.13 -24.21
C GLY A 5 -10.21 40.33 -23.39
N SER A 6 -10.65 40.12 -22.18
CA SER A 6 -10.80 41.23 -21.24
C SER A 6 -10.46 40.71 -19.83
N GLU A 7 -9.46 41.30 -19.30
CA GLU A 7 -9.08 41.29 -17.91
C GLU A 7 -10.31 41.47 -16.99
N MET A 8 -10.56 40.51 -16.16
CA MET A 8 -11.39 40.73 -14.96
C MET A 8 -10.45 41.18 -13.84
N THR A 9 -10.62 42.38 -13.41
CA THR A 9 -9.83 42.98 -12.34
C THR A 9 -10.16 42.37 -10.98
N ARG A 10 -9.19 42.37 -10.09
CA ARG A 10 -9.25 41.85 -8.72
C ARG A 10 -10.46 42.34 -7.88
N GLU A 11 -11.02 43.48 -8.25
CA GLU A 11 -12.16 44.08 -7.51
C GLU A 11 -13.49 43.39 -7.72
N THR A 12 -13.69 42.71 -8.85
CA THR A 12 -14.94 41.98 -9.15
C THR A 12 -15.12 40.70 -8.29
N TRP A 13 -14.02 40.06 -7.94
CA TRP A 13 -14.04 38.87 -7.08
C TRP A 13 -14.32 39.19 -5.61
N VAL A 14 -13.78 40.31 -5.13
CA VAL A 14 -14.04 40.76 -3.76
C VAL A 14 -15.52 41.11 -3.55
N HIS A 15 -16.20 41.62 -4.58
CA HIS A 15 -17.62 41.98 -4.47
C HIS A 15 -18.56 40.76 -4.44
N ILE A 16 -18.21 39.69 -5.14
CA ILE A 16 -19.00 38.44 -5.14
C ILE A 16 -18.83 37.70 -3.80
N ALA A 17 -17.63 37.64 -3.25
CA ALA A 17 -17.36 37.03 -1.95
C ALA A 17 -18.08 37.78 -0.80
N VAL A 18 -18.10 39.10 -0.82
CA VAL A 18 -18.76 39.93 0.21
C VAL A 18 -20.29 39.79 0.16
N VAL A 19 -20.88 39.60 -1.01
CA VAL A 19 -22.35 39.37 -1.13
C VAL A 19 -22.74 38.00 -0.61
N SER A 20 -21.92 36.95 -0.85
CA SER A 20 -22.12 35.59 -0.32
C SER A 20 -22.06 35.55 1.21
N GLU A 21 -21.06 36.19 1.83
CA GLU A 21 -20.93 36.24 3.29
C GLU A 21 -22.07 37.01 3.98
N ARG A 22 -22.59 38.10 3.36
CA ARG A 22 -23.74 38.84 3.94
C ARG A 22 -25.04 38.04 3.94
N THR A 23 -25.24 37.17 2.99
CA THR A 23 -26.44 36.32 2.93
C THR A 23 -26.42 35.21 4.00
N THR A 24 -25.24 34.62 4.23
CA THR A 24 -25.04 33.55 5.24
C THR A 24 -25.17 34.10 6.69
N VAL A 25 -24.64 35.29 6.95
CA VAL A 25 -24.73 35.94 8.28
C VAL A 25 -26.16 36.32 8.65
N ASN A 26 -27.01 36.72 7.69
CA ASN A 26 -28.41 37.06 7.96
C ASN A 26 -29.31 35.84 8.25
N GLN A 27 -28.92 34.63 7.83
CA GLN A 27 -29.66 33.42 8.22
C GLN A 27 -29.30 32.92 9.62
N ILE A 28 -28.11 33.24 10.14
CA ILE A 28 -27.68 32.83 11.50
C ILE A 28 -28.22 33.77 12.59
N SER A 29 -28.61 34.99 12.25
CA SER A 29 -29.09 35.99 13.25
C SER A 29 -30.46 35.72 13.83
N ASN A 30 -31.19 34.71 13.35
CA ASN A 30 -32.57 34.40 13.82
C ASN A 30 -32.68 33.18 14.73
N GLN A 31 -31.57 32.56 15.16
CA GLN A 31 -31.63 31.53 16.21
C GLN A 31 -30.80 31.95 17.43
N GLY A 32 -31.50 32.29 18.47
CA GLY A 32 -31.23 32.36 19.87
C GLY A 32 -29.88 32.80 20.47
N ARG A 33 -29.95 33.64 21.44
CA ARG A 33 -28.91 34.35 22.22
C ARG A 33 -27.80 33.51 22.87
N ARG A 34 -27.57 32.26 22.51
CA ARG A 34 -26.50 31.42 23.10
C ARG A 34 -25.23 31.33 22.27
N ASP A 35 -25.26 31.62 20.98
CA ASP A 35 -24.12 31.36 20.09
C ASP A 35 -23.21 32.58 19.82
N LYS A 36 -23.46 33.72 20.48
CA LYS A 36 -22.64 34.94 20.27
C LYS A 36 -21.19 34.86 20.80
N ARG A 37 -20.85 33.85 21.60
CA ARG A 37 -19.47 33.66 22.06
C ARG A 37 -18.59 32.91 21.08
N ILE A 38 -19.12 31.97 20.30
CA ILE A 38 -18.38 31.16 19.36
C ILE A 38 -18.05 31.95 18.10
N ALA A 39 -18.98 32.79 17.65
CA ALA A 39 -18.76 33.59 16.44
C ALA A 39 -17.69 34.70 16.60
N LYS A 40 -17.41 35.18 17.81
CA LYS A 40 -16.38 36.20 18.08
C LYS A 40 -14.95 35.63 18.09
N THR A 41 -14.78 34.35 18.42
CA THR A 41 -13.48 33.71 18.44
C THR A 41 -13.04 33.34 17.01
N ALA A 42 -13.96 32.95 16.16
CA ALA A 42 -13.68 32.63 14.76
C ALA A 42 -13.31 33.86 13.92
N LEU A 43 -13.89 35.05 14.23
CA LEU A 43 -13.59 36.27 13.49
C LEU A 43 -12.21 36.90 13.82
N SER A 44 -11.61 36.53 14.95
CA SER A 44 -10.30 37.03 15.39
C SER A 44 -9.12 36.23 14.78
N MET A 45 -9.38 35.05 14.23
CA MET A 45 -8.34 34.19 13.64
C MET A 45 -8.21 34.34 12.12
N CYS A 46 -9.17 34.96 11.45
CA CYS A 46 -9.11 35.14 10.00
C CYS A 46 -8.19 36.28 9.51
N ALA A 47 -7.42 36.92 10.38
CA ALA A 47 -6.52 38.01 10.00
C ALA A 47 -5.05 37.61 9.81
N GLY A 48 -4.72 36.35 9.89
CA GLY A 48 -3.34 35.91 9.70
C GLY A 48 -3.23 34.42 9.36
N GLY A 49 -3.28 34.10 8.09
CA GLY A 49 -2.86 32.77 7.63
C GLY A 49 -3.98 31.92 7.02
N VAL A 50 -3.90 31.79 5.72
CA VAL A 50 -4.74 30.90 4.91
C VAL A 50 -4.31 29.47 5.18
N GLY A 51 -5.24 28.60 5.57
CA GLY A 51 -5.06 27.16 5.47
C GLY A 51 -5.26 26.30 6.74
N ILE A 52 -5.29 26.87 7.94
CA ILE A 52 -5.29 26.04 9.18
C ILE A 52 -6.69 25.85 9.77
N ALA A 53 -7.65 26.66 9.39
CA ALA A 53 -8.98 26.64 10.01
C ALA A 53 -9.87 25.44 9.62
N LEU A 54 -9.60 24.77 8.50
CA LEU A 54 -10.42 23.64 8.05
C LEU A 54 -10.04 22.31 8.74
N VAL A 55 -8.75 22.07 8.96
CA VAL A 55 -8.28 20.84 9.63
C VAL A 55 -8.73 20.79 11.10
N LEU A 56 -8.70 21.91 11.80
CA LEU A 56 -9.17 21.99 13.19
C LEU A 56 -10.67 21.83 13.38
N SER A 57 -11.49 22.05 12.35
CA SER A 57 -12.93 21.82 12.43
C SER A 57 -13.34 20.36 12.23
N MET A 58 -12.51 19.58 11.55
CA MET A 58 -12.74 18.12 11.39
C MET A 58 -12.24 17.32 12.60
N THR A 59 -11.23 17.81 13.32
CA THR A 59 -10.72 17.10 14.51
C THR A 59 -11.53 17.34 15.79
N SER A 60 -12.39 18.39 15.84
CA SER A 60 -13.16 18.72 17.05
C SER A 60 -14.62 18.27 17.08
N GLY A 61 -15.07 17.67 16.01
CA GLY A 61 -16.47 17.28 15.92
C GLY A 61 -16.65 15.83 15.56
N THR A 62 -16.64 14.93 16.53
CA THR A 62 -17.16 13.55 16.44
C THR A 62 -16.18 12.37 16.48
N LEU A 63 -14.96 12.52 16.91
CA LEU A 63 -14.16 11.33 17.27
C LEU A 63 -14.30 10.96 18.76
N SER A 64 -15.29 11.47 19.45
CA SER A 64 -15.69 10.98 20.77
C SER A 64 -16.86 10.00 20.63
N ALA A 65 -16.64 8.92 19.97
CA ALA A 65 -17.47 7.75 20.12
C ALA A 65 -16.90 6.90 21.24
N ALA A 66 -17.72 6.57 22.20
CA ALA A 66 -17.42 5.62 23.23
C ALA A 66 -16.77 4.38 22.63
N ALA A 67 -15.71 3.89 23.28
CA ALA A 67 -15.17 2.56 23.04
C ALA A 67 -16.20 1.50 23.45
N GLY A 68 -17.17 1.29 22.55
CA GLY A 68 -17.81 0.01 22.38
C GLY A 68 -17.09 -0.63 21.21
N GLN A 69 -16.78 -1.92 21.25
CA GLN A 69 -16.40 -2.66 20.05
C GLN A 69 -17.33 -2.20 18.92
N PRO A 70 -16.81 -1.97 17.72
CA PRO A 70 -17.68 -1.76 16.59
C PRO A 70 -18.51 -3.02 16.46
N THR A 71 -19.75 -3.00 16.88
CA THR A 71 -20.74 -3.86 16.26
C THR A 71 -20.55 -3.67 14.78
N PRO A 72 -20.46 -4.74 13.97
CA PRO A 72 -20.26 -4.62 12.54
C PRO A 72 -21.17 -3.53 12.05
N ALA A 73 -20.58 -2.45 11.50
CA ALA A 73 -21.36 -1.35 10.97
C ALA A 73 -22.26 -1.95 9.90
N THR A 74 -23.57 -1.98 10.18
CA THR A 74 -24.52 -2.43 9.19
C THR A 74 -24.49 -1.41 8.07
N THR A 75 -24.03 -1.81 6.91
CA THR A 75 -24.14 -1.01 5.68
C THR A 75 -25.59 -0.60 5.55
N PRO A 76 -25.93 0.69 5.37
CA PRO A 76 -27.31 1.08 5.15
C PRO A 76 -27.90 0.27 4.01
N GLY A 77 -28.87 -0.59 4.29
CA GLY A 77 -29.50 -1.46 3.31
C GLY A 77 -28.87 -2.86 3.12
N VAL A 78 -27.70 -3.14 3.72
CA VAL A 78 -27.08 -4.47 3.67
C VAL A 78 -27.10 -5.07 5.06
N SER A 79 -27.88 -6.11 5.28
CA SER A 79 -27.86 -6.84 6.53
C SER A 79 -26.64 -7.74 6.60
N PRO A 80 -25.89 -7.81 7.72
CA PRO A 80 -24.88 -8.82 7.93
C PRO A 80 -25.51 -10.19 7.73
N ALA A 81 -24.82 -11.09 7.02
CA ALA A 81 -25.25 -12.46 6.91
C ALA A 81 -25.27 -13.09 8.30
N THR A 82 -26.42 -13.58 8.75
CA THR A 82 -26.48 -14.34 9.98
C THR A 82 -26.05 -15.78 9.74
N ALA A 83 -25.61 -16.50 10.76
CA ALA A 83 -25.18 -17.90 10.64
C ALA A 83 -26.28 -18.83 10.06
N SER A 84 -27.53 -18.41 10.12
CA SER A 84 -28.69 -19.10 9.58
C SER A 84 -29.00 -18.77 8.11
N ASP A 85 -28.39 -17.71 7.55
CA ASP A 85 -28.69 -17.29 6.17
C ASP A 85 -27.94 -18.17 5.17
N ALA A 86 -28.66 -19.11 4.59
CA ALA A 86 -28.12 -19.89 3.49
C ALA A 86 -27.99 -18.99 2.24
N PRO A 87 -26.97 -19.16 1.40
CA PRO A 87 -26.80 -18.38 0.19
C PRO A 87 -27.91 -18.63 -0.85
N PHE A 88 -28.87 -19.51 -0.58
CA PHE A 88 -30.02 -19.81 -1.41
C PHE A 88 -31.27 -19.07 -0.92
N THR A 89 -31.29 -17.75 -1.10
CA THR A 89 -32.49 -16.94 -0.88
C THR A 89 -33.59 -17.27 -1.87
N LYS A 90 -34.80 -16.72 -1.69
CA LYS A 90 -35.88 -16.89 -2.67
C LYS A 90 -35.54 -16.31 -4.03
N THR A 91 -34.83 -15.18 -4.08
CA THR A 91 -34.34 -14.52 -5.28
C THR A 91 -33.31 -15.39 -6.01
N VAL A 92 -32.28 -15.84 -5.28
CA VAL A 92 -31.23 -16.71 -5.81
C VAL A 92 -31.79 -18.00 -6.39
N LYS A 93 -32.70 -18.67 -5.66
CA LYS A 93 -33.39 -19.90 -6.15
C LYS A 93 -34.18 -19.64 -7.41
N TYR A 94 -34.90 -18.53 -7.47
CA TYR A 94 -35.64 -18.14 -8.67
C TYR A 94 -34.69 -17.94 -9.85
N LEU A 95 -33.65 -17.11 -9.70
CA LEU A 95 -32.69 -16.84 -10.77
C LEU A 95 -32.04 -18.11 -11.30
N LEU A 96 -31.53 -18.97 -10.41
CA LEU A 96 -30.95 -20.26 -10.80
C LEU A 96 -31.94 -21.12 -11.58
N SER A 97 -33.21 -21.16 -11.19
CA SER A 97 -34.23 -21.94 -11.91
C SER A 97 -34.53 -21.44 -13.31
N GLN A 98 -34.13 -20.19 -13.62
CA GLN A 98 -34.36 -19.56 -14.93
C GLN A 98 -33.10 -19.57 -15.82
N MET A 99 -31.93 -19.93 -15.27
CA MET A 99 -30.67 -19.95 -16.00
C MET A 99 -30.51 -21.19 -16.85
N THR A 100 -29.89 -21.03 -18.00
CA THR A 100 -29.34 -22.12 -18.79
C THR A 100 -27.95 -22.47 -18.30
N PRO A 101 -27.42 -23.70 -18.56
CA PRO A 101 -26.05 -24.07 -18.18
C PRO A 101 -25.00 -23.06 -18.68
N GLY A 102 -25.17 -22.49 -19.87
CA GLY A 102 -24.27 -21.47 -20.39
C GLY A 102 -24.32 -20.15 -19.62
N GLU A 103 -25.49 -19.76 -19.09
CA GLU A 103 -25.65 -18.57 -18.27
C GLU A 103 -25.12 -18.76 -16.86
N GLU A 104 -25.24 -19.97 -16.29
CA GLU A 104 -24.59 -20.29 -15.02
C GLU A 104 -23.07 -20.09 -15.14
N VAL A 105 -22.47 -20.62 -16.21
CA VAL A 105 -21.03 -20.45 -16.45
C VAL A 105 -20.67 -18.98 -16.72
N ALA A 106 -21.49 -18.22 -17.45
CA ALA A 106 -21.22 -16.81 -17.72
C ALA A 106 -21.13 -15.93 -16.45
N VAL A 107 -21.75 -16.33 -15.34
CA VAL A 107 -21.63 -15.65 -14.05
C VAL A 107 -20.28 -15.91 -13.38
N ILE A 108 -19.68 -17.09 -13.58
CA ILE A 108 -18.44 -17.52 -12.90
C ILE A 108 -17.21 -17.47 -13.81
N GLU A 109 -17.39 -17.35 -15.13
CA GLU A 109 -16.29 -17.26 -16.09
C GLU A 109 -15.82 -15.79 -16.23
N HIS A 110 -14.53 -15.57 -16.13
CA HIS A 110 -13.96 -14.27 -16.40
C HIS A 110 -14.03 -13.91 -17.87
N GLY A 111 -14.59 -12.74 -18.17
CA GLY A 111 -14.74 -12.20 -19.52
C GLY A 111 -13.87 -10.97 -19.80
N ALA A 112 -14.00 -10.47 -21.03
CA ALA A 112 -13.43 -9.17 -21.42
C ALA A 112 -14.56 -8.12 -21.43
N ASP A 113 -14.29 -6.96 -20.82
CA ASP A 113 -15.22 -5.84 -20.87
C ASP A 113 -15.32 -5.31 -22.31
N PRO A 114 -16.50 -5.33 -22.94
CA PRO A 114 -16.67 -4.83 -24.29
C PRO A 114 -16.39 -3.33 -24.41
N ASP A 115 -16.59 -2.57 -23.32
CA ASP A 115 -16.41 -1.12 -23.28
C ASP A 115 -14.99 -0.71 -22.85
N ASN A 116 -14.22 -1.66 -22.32
CA ASN A 116 -12.83 -1.48 -21.92
C ASN A 116 -12.60 -0.27 -21.01
N HIS A 117 -13.21 -0.28 -19.82
CA HIS A 117 -13.12 0.80 -18.85
C HIS A 117 -11.78 0.84 -18.07
N GLY A 118 -10.83 -0.01 -18.42
CA GLY A 118 -9.50 -0.05 -17.77
C GLY A 118 -9.47 -0.72 -16.39
N GLN A 119 -10.49 -1.50 -16.07
CA GLN A 119 -10.59 -2.26 -14.83
C GLN A 119 -9.73 -3.54 -14.84
N ALA A 120 -9.52 -4.12 -13.66
CA ALA A 120 -8.69 -5.31 -13.47
C ALA A 120 -9.40 -6.60 -13.85
N GLY A 121 -10.73 -6.66 -13.79
CA GLY A 121 -11.53 -7.83 -14.09
C GLY A 121 -12.96 -7.51 -14.53
N TYR A 122 -13.59 -8.48 -15.17
CA TYR A 122 -14.94 -8.33 -15.70
C TYR A 122 -15.70 -9.66 -15.72
N LEU A 123 -16.94 -9.62 -15.28
CA LEU A 123 -17.91 -10.70 -15.41
C LEU A 123 -19.11 -10.18 -16.21
N ALA A 124 -19.55 -10.93 -17.21
CA ALA A 124 -20.54 -10.42 -18.16
C ALA A 124 -21.97 -10.34 -17.59
N GLY A 125 -22.28 -11.09 -16.53
CA GLY A 125 -23.63 -11.20 -16.00
C GLY A 125 -24.63 -11.88 -16.94
N VAL A 126 -25.94 -11.77 -16.64
CA VAL A 126 -27.05 -12.26 -17.46
C VAL A 126 -28.14 -11.20 -17.53
N PRO A 127 -28.05 -10.24 -18.45
CA PRO A 127 -28.91 -9.05 -18.47
C PRO A 127 -30.41 -9.37 -18.61
N ARG A 128 -30.78 -10.47 -19.31
CA ARG A 128 -32.19 -10.87 -19.43
C ARG A 128 -32.83 -11.24 -18.08
N LEU A 129 -32.04 -11.69 -17.11
CA LEU A 129 -32.46 -12.05 -15.74
C LEU A 129 -32.23 -10.92 -14.74
N GLY A 130 -31.72 -9.77 -15.17
CA GLY A 130 -31.39 -8.66 -14.29
C GLY A 130 -30.11 -8.86 -13.51
N ILE A 131 -29.23 -9.76 -13.95
CA ILE A 131 -27.89 -9.96 -13.38
C ILE A 131 -26.91 -9.07 -14.13
N PRO A 132 -26.35 -8.01 -13.49
CA PRO A 132 -25.49 -7.05 -14.18
C PRO A 132 -24.11 -7.62 -14.49
N ALA A 133 -23.40 -6.94 -15.37
CA ALA A 133 -21.96 -7.10 -15.49
C ALA A 133 -21.27 -6.54 -14.21
N ILE A 134 -20.20 -7.19 -13.78
CA ILE A 134 -19.44 -6.80 -12.59
C ILE A 134 -18.01 -6.43 -13.00
N ARG A 135 -17.61 -5.22 -12.67
CA ARG A 135 -16.28 -4.68 -12.95
C ARG A 135 -15.44 -4.64 -11.70
N HIS A 136 -14.23 -5.16 -11.81
CA HIS A 136 -13.32 -5.32 -10.68
C HIS A 136 -12.13 -4.37 -10.82
N ALA A 137 -11.71 -3.73 -9.72
CA ALA A 137 -10.46 -2.98 -9.65
C ALA A 137 -9.48 -3.63 -8.68
N ASP A 138 -8.20 -3.47 -8.96
CA ASP A 138 -7.16 -3.85 -8.03
C ASP A 138 -6.91 -2.69 -7.04
N ALA A 139 -6.65 -2.99 -5.78
CA ALA A 139 -6.65 -1.99 -4.73
C ALA A 139 -5.36 -1.90 -3.93
N LEU A 140 -4.84 -0.73 -3.94
CA LEU A 140 -4.35 0.14 -2.86
C LEU A 140 -4.76 1.56 -3.24
N GLY A 141 -6.05 1.89 -3.02
CA GLY A 141 -6.70 2.98 -3.75
C GLY A 141 -7.25 2.46 -5.08
N ILE A 142 -8.39 2.97 -5.49
CA ILE A 142 -9.01 2.55 -6.76
C ILE A 142 -8.25 3.17 -7.90
N ASN A 143 -7.67 2.33 -8.71
CA ASN A 143 -6.91 2.75 -9.85
C ASN A 143 -7.54 2.30 -11.16
N VAL A 144 -8.60 2.95 -11.51
CA VAL A 144 -9.16 2.87 -12.86
C VAL A 144 -8.68 4.09 -13.63
N ASN A 145 -7.89 3.88 -14.70
CA ASN A 145 -7.33 4.94 -15.55
C ASN A 145 -6.50 6.02 -14.82
N ALA A 146 -5.92 5.71 -13.67
CA ALA A 146 -5.13 6.65 -12.88
C ALA A 146 -5.92 7.86 -12.30
N ASP A 147 -7.21 7.75 -12.13
CA ASP A 147 -8.06 8.82 -11.64
C ASP A 147 -8.36 8.76 -10.13
N GLY A 148 -7.93 7.69 -9.43
CA GLY A 148 -8.07 7.56 -7.98
C GLY A 148 -6.97 8.29 -7.20
N THR A 149 -7.21 8.46 -5.91
CA THR A 149 -6.25 9.06 -4.96
C THR A 149 -5.19 8.04 -4.54
N ALA A 150 -3.93 8.48 -4.44
CA ALA A 150 -2.85 7.69 -3.86
C ALA A 150 -2.82 7.86 -2.35
N PHE A 151 -3.33 6.87 -1.64
CA PHE A 151 -3.25 6.80 -0.18
C PHE A 151 -1.89 6.24 0.28
N PRO A 152 -1.51 6.41 1.57
CA PRO A 152 -0.39 5.69 2.16
C PRO A 152 -0.50 4.19 1.94
N THR A 153 0.65 3.50 1.83
CA THR A 153 0.66 2.04 1.79
C THR A 153 0.03 1.45 3.04
N ARG A 154 -0.49 0.22 2.95
CA ARG A 154 -1.11 -0.43 4.13
C ARG A 154 -0.14 -0.59 5.28
N LEU A 155 1.11 -0.95 4.99
CA LEU A 155 2.14 -1.04 6.02
C LEU A 155 2.37 0.32 6.70
N GLY A 156 2.41 1.40 5.90
CA GLY A 156 2.49 2.75 6.44
C GLY A 156 1.28 3.09 7.31
N LEU A 157 0.07 2.87 6.79
CA LEU A 157 -1.15 3.15 7.56
C LEU A 157 -1.27 2.27 8.81
N ALA A 158 -0.76 1.04 8.79
CA ALA A 158 -0.75 0.17 9.97
C ALA A 158 0.00 0.79 11.15
N SER A 159 0.91 1.74 10.89
CA SER A 159 1.60 2.49 11.94
C SER A 159 0.66 3.40 12.74
N SER A 160 -0.50 3.77 12.23
CA SER A 160 -1.47 4.57 12.98
C SER A 160 -2.00 3.83 14.23
N PHE A 161 -2.02 2.50 14.23
CA PHE A 161 -2.70 1.68 15.24
C PHE A 161 -4.15 2.17 15.45
N ASP A 162 -4.76 2.73 14.41
CA ASP A 162 -6.14 3.24 14.44
C ASP A 162 -7.05 2.46 13.48
N ARG A 163 -8.03 1.76 14.04
CA ARG A 163 -9.07 1.07 13.26
C ARG A 163 -9.92 2.04 12.44
N ASN A 164 -10.11 3.26 12.97
CA ASN A 164 -10.90 4.27 12.27
C ASN A 164 -10.21 4.77 11.01
N ALA A 165 -8.88 4.92 11.02
CA ALA A 165 -8.11 5.27 9.82
C ALA A 165 -8.34 4.26 8.68
N TYR A 166 -8.40 2.97 9.01
CA TYR A 166 -8.71 1.93 8.02
C TYR A 166 -10.17 1.96 7.55
N ASN A 167 -11.11 2.28 8.42
CA ASN A 167 -12.50 2.46 8.03
C ASN A 167 -12.66 3.64 7.07
N VAL A 168 -12.01 4.78 7.36
CA VAL A 168 -11.98 5.98 6.50
C VAL A 168 -11.33 5.69 5.16
N LEU A 169 -10.18 4.98 5.14
CA LEU A 169 -9.55 4.51 3.91
C LEU A 169 -10.52 3.67 3.07
N GLY A 170 -11.19 2.72 3.72
CA GLY A 170 -12.16 1.85 3.06
C GLY A 170 -13.34 2.63 2.48
N GLU A 171 -13.91 3.55 3.24
CA GLU A 171 -15.02 4.38 2.81
C GLU A 171 -14.64 5.26 1.61
N GLU A 172 -13.49 5.92 1.65
CA GLU A 172 -13.04 6.74 0.52
C GLU A 172 -12.68 5.90 -0.70
N THR A 173 -12.03 4.75 -0.51
CA THR A 173 -11.80 3.75 -1.57
C THR A 173 -13.11 3.32 -2.21
N GLY A 174 -14.13 3.05 -1.41
CA GLY A 174 -15.45 2.64 -1.90
C GLY A 174 -16.15 3.75 -2.68
N LYS A 175 -16.14 4.98 -2.20
CA LYS A 175 -16.71 6.15 -2.91
C LYS A 175 -16.05 6.35 -4.27
N GLN A 176 -14.73 6.34 -4.32
CA GLN A 176 -13.99 6.50 -5.56
C GLN A 176 -14.23 5.32 -6.53
N GLY A 177 -14.29 4.09 -6.02
CA GLY A 177 -14.64 2.93 -6.82
C GLY A 177 -16.00 3.06 -7.49
N ARG A 178 -17.01 3.41 -6.72
CA ARG A 178 -18.36 3.65 -7.24
C ARG A 178 -18.37 4.79 -8.28
N ALA A 179 -17.68 5.89 -8.01
CA ALA A 179 -17.57 7.01 -8.97
C ALA A 179 -16.86 6.61 -10.28
N LEU A 180 -15.96 5.64 -10.22
CA LEU A 180 -15.21 5.11 -11.36
C LEU A 180 -15.85 3.88 -12.02
N GLY A 181 -17.09 3.55 -11.67
CA GLY A 181 -17.82 2.44 -12.29
C GLY A 181 -17.30 1.05 -11.92
N VAL A 182 -16.71 0.91 -10.74
CA VAL A 182 -16.25 -0.36 -10.17
C VAL A 182 -17.32 -0.94 -9.27
N ASP A 183 -17.53 -2.25 -9.33
CA ASP A 183 -18.49 -2.97 -8.50
C ASP A 183 -17.81 -3.82 -7.42
N LEU A 184 -16.55 -4.22 -7.66
CA LEU A 184 -15.76 -5.02 -6.73
C LEU A 184 -14.30 -4.57 -6.70
N VAL A 185 -13.72 -4.47 -5.50
CA VAL A 185 -12.32 -4.16 -5.31
C VAL A 185 -11.55 -5.32 -4.69
N TYR A 186 -10.33 -5.64 -5.23
CA TYR A 186 -9.44 -6.67 -4.70
C TYR A 186 -8.66 -6.16 -3.48
N GLY A 187 -9.31 -6.11 -2.35
CA GLY A 187 -8.76 -5.63 -1.09
C GLY A 187 -9.73 -5.87 0.07
N PRO A 188 -9.23 -5.79 1.32
CA PRO A 188 -7.84 -5.62 1.74
C PRO A 188 -6.94 -6.83 1.47
N GLN A 189 -5.60 -6.62 1.60
CA GLN A 189 -4.64 -7.71 1.62
C GLN A 189 -4.44 -8.17 3.06
N VAL A 190 -4.48 -9.50 3.27
CA VAL A 190 -4.39 -10.14 4.59
C VAL A 190 -3.16 -11.04 4.77
N ASP A 191 -2.24 -11.00 3.80
CA ASP A 191 -0.95 -11.65 3.96
C ASP A 191 -0.16 -11.00 5.10
N MET A 192 0.67 -11.80 5.79
CA MET A 192 1.48 -11.37 6.91
C MET A 192 2.90 -10.97 6.46
N ALA A 193 3.47 -9.94 7.07
CA ALA A 193 4.86 -9.56 6.86
C ALA A 193 5.81 -10.53 7.60
N ARG A 194 5.90 -11.77 7.13
CA ARG A 194 6.73 -12.81 7.73
C ARG A 194 8.22 -12.58 7.48
N TYR A 195 8.58 -12.17 6.25
CA TYR A 195 9.97 -11.89 5.86
C TYR A 195 10.20 -10.39 5.80
N PRO A 196 11.23 -9.84 6.47
CA PRO A 196 11.57 -8.42 6.34
C PRO A 196 11.88 -7.99 4.91
N SER A 197 12.43 -8.89 4.08
CA SER A 197 12.81 -8.61 2.69
C SER A 197 11.71 -8.79 1.66
N TRP A 198 10.53 -9.27 2.06
CA TRP A 198 9.46 -9.52 1.10
C TRP A 198 8.98 -8.24 0.41
N SER A 199 9.03 -8.23 -0.93
CA SER A 199 8.70 -7.04 -1.73
C SER A 199 7.24 -6.58 -1.62
N ARG A 200 6.35 -7.41 -1.04
CA ARG A 200 4.95 -7.07 -0.83
C ARG A 200 4.59 -6.69 0.61
N ASN A 201 5.58 -6.57 1.51
CA ASN A 201 5.32 -6.11 2.88
C ASN A 201 4.56 -4.77 2.90
N LEU A 202 4.88 -3.86 1.98
CA LEU A 202 4.19 -2.57 1.82
C LEU A 202 2.66 -2.68 1.66
N THR A 203 2.16 -3.86 1.21
CA THR A 203 0.73 -4.10 1.00
C THR A 203 0.08 -4.87 2.15
N THR A 204 0.85 -5.30 3.15
CA THR A 204 0.37 -5.99 4.36
C THR A 204 0.07 -5.00 5.48
N ASN A 205 -0.59 -5.48 6.53
CA ASN A 205 -0.82 -4.73 7.75
C ASN A 205 0.25 -5.02 8.83
N GLY A 206 1.44 -5.51 8.42
CA GLY A 206 2.54 -5.80 9.31
C GLY A 206 2.66 -7.28 9.72
N GLU A 207 3.35 -7.53 10.83
CA GLU A 207 3.78 -8.85 11.26
C GLU A 207 2.85 -9.49 12.32
N ASP A 208 1.88 -8.74 12.88
CA ASP A 208 0.98 -9.26 13.89
C ASP A 208 -0.39 -9.63 13.34
N ALA A 209 -0.82 -10.86 13.60
CA ALA A 209 -2.09 -11.40 13.10
C ALA A 209 -3.32 -10.68 13.68
N TYR A 210 -3.25 -10.19 14.92
CA TYR A 210 -4.35 -9.48 15.56
C TYR A 210 -4.52 -8.09 14.94
N VAL A 211 -3.43 -7.35 14.75
CA VAL A 211 -3.44 -6.04 14.05
C VAL A 211 -4.02 -6.20 12.64
N SER A 212 -3.49 -7.17 11.88
CA SER A 212 -3.99 -7.44 10.52
C SER A 212 -5.47 -7.80 10.50
N SER A 213 -5.94 -8.59 11.48
CA SER A 213 -7.35 -8.96 11.63
C SER A 213 -8.25 -7.74 11.86
N GLN A 214 -7.86 -6.86 12.78
CA GLN A 214 -8.65 -5.69 13.14
C GLN A 214 -8.72 -4.66 12.00
N PHE A 215 -7.59 -4.40 11.34
CA PHE A 215 -7.52 -3.43 10.26
C PHE A 215 -8.24 -3.93 9.00
N SER A 216 -8.10 -5.20 8.67
CA SER A 216 -8.81 -5.76 7.53
C SER A 216 -10.32 -5.70 7.70
N ALA A 217 -10.84 -6.03 8.89
CA ALA A 217 -12.27 -5.93 9.17
C ALA A 217 -12.77 -4.47 9.10
N ALA A 218 -12.00 -3.52 9.63
CA ALA A 218 -12.35 -2.10 9.59
C ALA A 218 -12.40 -1.55 8.16
N GLU A 219 -11.40 -1.89 7.33
CA GLU A 219 -11.36 -1.47 5.93
C GLU A 219 -12.49 -2.08 5.10
N ILE A 220 -12.80 -3.37 5.30
CA ILE A 220 -13.93 -4.02 4.64
C ILE A 220 -15.24 -3.31 4.97
N ASN A 221 -15.44 -2.99 6.25
CA ASN A 221 -16.63 -2.27 6.69
C ASN A 221 -16.74 -0.91 6.00
N GLY A 222 -15.64 -0.16 5.88
CA GLY A 222 -15.59 1.10 5.14
C GLY A 222 -15.93 0.92 3.66
N ILE A 223 -15.25 0.01 2.95
CA ILE A 223 -15.50 -0.28 1.53
C ILE A 223 -16.97 -0.64 1.30
N GLN A 224 -17.47 -1.62 2.05
CA GLN A 224 -18.81 -2.17 1.85
C GLN A 224 -19.93 -1.21 2.27
N SER A 225 -19.65 -0.23 3.15
CA SER A 225 -20.61 0.81 3.51
C SER A 225 -21.06 1.67 2.33
N THR A 226 -20.26 1.73 1.26
CA THR A 226 -20.53 2.49 0.04
C THR A 226 -21.30 1.70 -1.02
N GLY A 227 -21.57 0.43 -0.78
CA GLY A 227 -22.18 -0.48 -1.74
C GLY A 227 -21.17 -1.12 -2.73
N LEU A 228 -19.86 -0.98 -2.50
CA LEU A 228 -18.81 -1.66 -3.25
C LEU A 228 -18.51 -3.02 -2.63
N LEU A 229 -18.42 -4.09 -3.44
CA LEU A 229 -18.00 -5.39 -2.96
C LEU A 229 -16.49 -5.37 -2.62
N SER A 230 -16.13 -5.95 -1.48
CA SER A 230 -14.76 -6.15 -1.05
C SER A 230 -14.32 -7.59 -1.27
N GLN A 231 -13.13 -7.79 -1.85
CA GLN A 231 -12.53 -9.12 -2.05
C GLN A 231 -11.17 -9.19 -1.36
N VAL A 232 -11.14 -9.84 -0.21
CA VAL A 232 -9.91 -10.03 0.56
C VAL A 232 -8.92 -10.91 -0.19
N LYS A 233 -7.64 -10.55 -0.15
CA LYS A 233 -6.54 -11.29 -0.77
C LYS A 233 -5.29 -11.28 0.10
N HIS A 234 -4.46 -12.29 0.01
CA HIS A 234 -4.65 -13.59 -0.63
C HIS A 234 -4.90 -14.64 0.44
N VAL A 235 -5.82 -15.54 0.22
CA VAL A 235 -6.10 -16.63 1.18
C VAL A 235 -5.52 -17.93 0.65
N SER A 236 -4.50 -18.45 1.29
CA SER A 236 -3.60 -17.94 2.31
C SER A 236 -2.15 -18.38 2.02
N PHE A 237 -1.23 -18.18 2.95
CA PHE A 237 0.17 -18.66 2.90
C PHE A 237 1.03 -18.11 1.76
N TYR A 238 0.67 -16.94 1.20
CA TYR A 238 1.45 -16.25 0.18
C TYR A 238 2.33 -15.18 0.84
N ASN A 239 3.48 -15.62 1.36
CA ASN A 239 4.34 -14.81 2.23
C ASN A 239 5.79 -14.72 1.72
N GLY A 240 5.97 -14.48 0.44
CA GLY A 240 7.29 -14.15 -0.12
C GLY A 240 8.13 -15.32 -0.59
N GLN A 241 7.59 -16.52 -0.54
CA GLN A 241 8.29 -17.70 -1.05
C GLN A 241 8.16 -17.86 -2.55
N ASP A 242 8.97 -18.75 -3.10
CA ASP A 242 8.80 -19.24 -4.44
C ASP A 242 7.40 -19.85 -4.60
N ARG A 243 6.70 -19.43 -5.66
CA ARG A 243 5.35 -19.91 -5.98
C ARG A 243 5.30 -21.41 -6.27
N ASP A 244 6.42 -21.97 -6.69
CA ASP A 244 6.53 -23.35 -7.13
C ASP A 244 7.11 -24.28 -6.04
N THR A 245 7.57 -23.72 -4.91
CA THR A 245 8.10 -24.48 -3.78
C THR A 245 7.03 -24.65 -2.70
N PRO A 246 6.66 -25.92 -2.37
CA PRO A 246 5.68 -26.19 -1.34
C PRO A 246 6.09 -25.67 0.04
N SER A 247 5.14 -25.11 0.78
CA SER A 247 5.29 -24.71 2.19
C SER A 247 4.64 -25.70 3.13
N LEU A 248 5.36 -26.13 4.17
CA LEU A 248 4.84 -26.95 5.25
C LEU A 248 4.56 -26.07 6.46
N VAL A 249 3.29 -25.96 6.85
CA VAL A 249 2.81 -25.06 7.91
C VAL A 249 2.13 -25.89 8.99
N GLY A 250 2.52 -25.69 10.26
CA GLY A 250 1.84 -26.36 11.38
C GLY A 250 0.40 -25.88 11.54
N SER A 251 -0.51 -26.79 11.91
CA SER A 251 -1.93 -26.46 12.07
C SER A 251 -2.15 -25.31 13.06
N GLN A 252 -1.43 -25.26 14.18
CA GLN A 252 -1.55 -24.16 15.14
C GLN A 252 -1.17 -22.81 14.52
N ALA A 253 -0.03 -22.72 13.85
CA ALA A 253 0.41 -21.51 13.18
C ALA A 253 -0.55 -21.10 12.04
N ALA A 254 -1.07 -22.07 11.31
CA ALA A 254 -2.07 -21.83 10.28
C ALA A 254 -3.29 -21.08 10.83
N HIS A 255 -3.89 -21.57 11.93
CA HIS A 255 -5.12 -21.00 12.49
C HIS A 255 -4.91 -19.77 13.37
N GLU A 256 -3.81 -19.69 14.15
CA GLU A 256 -3.57 -18.55 15.04
C GLU A 256 -2.92 -17.34 14.35
N VAL A 257 -2.22 -17.55 13.22
CA VAL A 257 -1.44 -16.50 12.56
C VAL A 257 -1.97 -16.24 11.14
N TYR A 258 -1.85 -17.21 10.24
CA TYR A 258 -1.99 -16.93 8.81
C TYR A 258 -3.42 -16.92 8.30
N LEU A 259 -4.32 -17.64 8.95
CA LEU A 259 -5.75 -17.68 8.63
C LEU A 259 -6.59 -16.72 9.49
N ALA A 260 -6.04 -16.24 10.62
CA ALA A 260 -6.76 -15.37 11.53
C ALA A 260 -7.24 -14.05 10.88
N PRO A 261 -6.46 -13.35 10.03
CA PRO A 261 -6.96 -12.17 9.35
C PRO A 261 -8.10 -12.46 8.36
N ALA A 262 -8.03 -13.59 7.64
CA ALA A 262 -9.12 -14.02 6.76
C ALA A 262 -10.38 -14.42 7.55
N GLN A 263 -10.22 -15.07 8.70
CA GLN A 263 -11.32 -15.37 9.62
C GLN A 263 -12.01 -14.08 10.09
N SER A 264 -11.23 -13.08 10.51
CA SER A 264 -11.76 -11.78 10.94
C SER A 264 -12.45 -11.04 9.80
N ALA A 265 -11.86 -11.05 8.59
CA ALA A 265 -12.48 -10.48 7.41
C ALA A 265 -13.87 -11.05 7.11
N ILE A 266 -14.06 -12.36 7.35
CA ILE A 266 -15.35 -13.02 7.18
C ILE A 266 -16.29 -12.70 8.34
N GLN A 267 -15.84 -12.91 9.59
CA GLN A 267 -16.72 -12.91 10.76
C GLN A 267 -16.99 -11.51 11.30
N GLN A 268 -16.03 -10.59 11.22
CA GLN A 268 -16.15 -9.21 11.71
C GLN A 268 -16.39 -8.22 10.58
N GLY A 269 -15.71 -8.41 9.42
CA GLY A 269 -15.86 -7.55 8.26
C GLY A 269 -17.04 -7.91 7.36
N GLY A 270 -17.58 -9.13 7.46
CA GLY A 270 -18.68 -9.59 6.59
C GLY A 270 -18.32 -9.52 5.11
N VAL A 271 -17.07 -9.85 4.74
CA VAL A 271 -16.52 -9.69 3.40
C VAL A 271 -17.33 -10.44 2.35
N SER A 272 -17.54 -9.81 1.18
CA SER A 272 -18.31 -10.39 0.08
C SER A 272 -17.56 -11.46 -0.70
N SER A 273 -16.23 -11.39 -0.75
CA SER A 273 -15.43 -12.34 -1.53
C SER A 273 -14.02 -12.52 -0.97
N LEU A 274 -13.40 -13.64 -1.33
CA LEU A 274 -12.01 -13.95 -1.05
C LEU A 274 -11.30 -14.35 -2.34
N MET A 275 -9.98 -14.05 -2.41
CA MET A 275 -9.13 -14.50 -3.51
C MET A 275 -8.16 -15.55 -2.99
N CYS A 276 -8.21 -16.78 -3.52
CA CYS A 276 -7.23 -17.81 -3.21
C CYS A 276 -5.88 -17.49 -3.87
N SER A 277 -4.80 -17.80 -3.15
CA SER A 277 -3.44 -17.40 -3.52
C SER A 277 -2.76 -18.32 -4.56
N TYR A 278 -1.54 -17.97 -4.95
CA TYR A 278 -0.66 -18.84 -5.75
C TYR A 278 0.03 -19.95 -4.94
N ALA A 279 -0.04 -19.93 -3.62
CA ALA A 279 0.76 -20.79 -2.78
C ALA A 279 0.48 -22.28 -3.02
N ILE A 280 1.53 -23.08 -2.95
CA ILE A 280 1.47 -24.52 -2.74
C ILE A 280 1.79 -24.75 -1.27
N PHE A 281 0.91 -25.39 -0.53
CA PHE A 281 1.12 -25.59 0.89
C PHE A 281 0.44 -26.85 1.42
N GLN A 282 0.92 -27.31 2.58
CA GLN A 282 0.32 -28.33 3.40
C GLN A 282 0.14 -27.78 4.82
N ILE A 283 -1.08 -27.83 5.35
CA ILE A 283 -1.30 -27.70 6.80
C ILE A 283 -1.03 -29.08 7.41
N VAL A 284 0.13 -29.17 8.07
CA VAL A 284 0.59 -30.44 8.67
C VAL A 284 -0.35 -30.84 9.80
N GLY A 285 -0.82 -32.08 9.76
CA GLY A 285 -1.87 -32.60 10.68
C GLY A 285 -3.29 -32.49 10.12
N GLU A 286 -3.54 -31.73 9.06
CA GLU A 286 -4.86 -31.58 8.43
C GLU A 286 -4.91 -32.07 6.98
N GLN A 287 -3.78 -32.13 6.33
CA GLN A 287 -3.65 -32.49 4.91
C GLN A 287 -2.58 -33.56 4.73
N SER A 288 -2.80 -34.46 3.78
CA SER A 288 -1.86 -35.55 3.49
C SER A 288 -0.69 -35.15 2.60
N ALA A 289 -0.85 -34.06 1.82
CA ALA A 289 0.16 -33.57 0.89
C ALA A 289 -0.05 -32.07 0.57
N PRO A 290 0.99 -31.39 0.07
CA PRO A 290 0.87 -30.02 -0.42
C PRO A 290 -0.10 -29.91 -1.61
N GLN A 291 -0.89 -28.85 -1.65
CA GLN A 291 -1.83 -28.55 -2.72
C GLN A 291 -1.78 -27.07 -3.07
N TYR A 292 -2.11 -26.71 -4.32
CA TYR A 292 -2.35 -25.32 -4.69
C TYR A 292 -3.53 -24.75 -3.92
N ALA A 293 -3.43 -23.51 -3.44
CA ALA A 293 -4.48 -22.89 -2.64
C ALA A 293 -5.86 -22.94 -3.30
N CYS A 294 -5.94 -22.65 -4.60
CA CYS A 294 -7.20 -22.63 -5.35
C CYS A 294 -7.75 -24.03 -5.68
N SER A 295 -6.97 -25.09 -5.48
CA SER A 295 -7.38 -26.50 -5.66
C SER A 295 -7.52 -27.25 -4.34
N ASN A 296 -7.46 -26.55 -3.20
CA ASN A 296 -7.39 -27.12 -1.87
C ASN A 296 -8.75 -27.13 -1.17
N SER A 297 -9.44 -28.26 -1.23
CA SER A 297 -10.77 -28.41 -0.62
C SER A 297 -10.75 -28.26 0.91
N ASN A 298 -9.65 -28.63 1.60
CA ASN A 298 -9.55 -28.39 3.03
C ASN A 298 -9.56 -26.88 3.34
N LEU A 299 -8.79 -26.08 2.59
CA LEU A 299 -8.81 -24.62 2.76
C LEU A 299 -10.17 -24.03 2.37
N LEU A 300 -10.65 -24.30 1.16
CA LEU A 300 -11.77 -23.56 0.58
C LEU A 300 -13.13 -24.01 1.14
N ASN A 301 -13.39 -25.32 1.21
CA ASN A 301 -14.65 -25.85 1.71
C ASN A 301 -14.64 -25.98 3.24
N ASN A 302 -13.65 -26.69 3.83
CA ASN A 302 -13.72 -27.02 5.25
C ASN A 302 -13.42 -25.80 6.13
N ILE A 303 -12.32 -25.09 5.89
CA ILE A 303 -11.91 -23.96 6.74
C ILE A 303 -12.72 -22.72 6.38
N VAL A 304 -12.61 -22.23 5.14
CA VAL A 304 -13.17 -20.92 4.76
C VAL A 304 -14.71 -20.94 4.73
N LYS A 305 -15.32 -21.87 3.99
CA LYS A 305 -16.78 -21.90 3.85
C LYS A 305 -17.48 -22.48 5.07
N ASN A 306 -16.98 -23.59 5.64
CA ASN A 306 -17.67 -24.28 6.73
C ASN A 306 -17.26 -23.78 8.12
N GLN A 307 -15.96 -23.70 8.43
CA GLN A 307 -15.51 -23.29 9.77
C GLN A 307 -15.64 -21.78 9.98
N PHE A 308 -15.19 -20.96 9.01
CA PHE A 308 -15.30 -19.49 9.11
C PHE A 308 -16.65 -18.96 8.68
N GLN A 309 -17.48 -19.78 8.03
CA GLN A 309 -18.86 -19.45 7.62
C GLN A 309 -18.93 -18.37 6.51
N LEU A 310 -18.01 -18.39 5.53
CA LEU A 310 -18.12 -17.51 4.37
C LEU A 310 -19.43 -17.75 3.63
N LYS A 311 -20.23 -16.71 3.48
CA LYS A 311 -21.46 -16.72 2.66
C LYS A 311 -21.19 -16.33 1.22
N GLY A 312 -20.23 -15.42 1.02
CA GLY A 312 -19.80 -14.97 -0.28
C GLY A 312 -19.01 -16.00 -1.09
N PHE A 313 -18.32 -15.56 -2.11
CA PHE A 313 -17.66 -16.41 -3.09
C PHE A 313 -16.13 -16.34 -3.03
N ILE A 314 -15.48 -17.37 -3.59
CA ILE A 314 -14.02 -17.47 -3.68
C ILE A 314 -13.59 -17.41 -5.14
N THR A 315 -12.72 -16.43 -5.46
CA THR A 315 -12.13 -16.25 -6.78
C THR A 315 -10.67 -16.72 -6.79
N SER A 316 -10.16 -17.21 -7.92
CA SER A 316 -8.72 -17.44 -8.06
C SER A 316 -7.95 -16.13 -8.22
N ASP A 317 -6.67 -16.11 -7.80
CA ASP A 317 -5.74 -15.10 -8.31
C ASP A 317 -5.48 -15.34 -9.83
N TYR A 318 -4.84 -14.40 -10.52
CA TYR A 318 -4.56 -14.48 -11.96
C TYR A 318 -3.87 -15.79 -12.34
N ASN A 319 -4.53 -16.64 -13.14
CA ASN A 319 -4.01 -17.95 -13.55
C ASN A 319 -3.66 -18.89 -12.38
N ALA A 320 -4.20 -18.68 -11.18
CA ALA A 320 -3.98 -19.57 -10.04
C ALA A 320 -4.86 -20.83 -10.06
N SER A 321 -5.95 -20.84 -10.82
CA SER A 321 -6.71 -22.04 -11.14
C SER A 321 -5.86 -23.04 -11.95
N LYS A 322 -6.00 -24.33 -11.65
CA LYS A 322 -5.17 -25.39 -12.27
C LYS A 322 -5.98 -26.44 -13.02
N ALA A 323 -7.26 -26.57 -12.71
CA ALA A 323 -8.12 -27.58 -13.33
C ALA A 323 -9.61 -27.20 -13.24
N THR A 324 -10.45 -27.79 -14.10
CA THR A 324 -11.92 -27.65 -14.00
C THR A 324 -12.45 -28.19 -12.68
N SER A 325 -11.74 -29.17 -12.07
CA SER A 325 -12.08 -29.71 -10.76
C SER A 325 -11.90 -28.74 -9.58
N ASP A 326 -11.30 -27.56 -9.80
CA ASP A 326 -11.14 -26.58 -8.73
C ASP A 326 -12.51 -26.05 -8.23
N VAL A 327 -13.56 -26.10 -9.08
CA VAL A 327 -14.93 -25.82 -8.63
C VAL A 327 -15.41 -26.85 -7.58
N LEU A 328 -15.01 -28.11 -7.69
CA LEU A 328 -15.30 -29.14 -6.68
C LEU A 328 -14.52 -28.92 -5.38
N ALA A 329 -13.33 -28.33 -5.49
CA ALA A 329 -12.53 -27.97 -4.33
C ALA A 329 -13.08 -26.74 -3.59
N GLY A 330 -14.07 -26.05 -4.15
CA GLY A 330 -14.70 -24.90 -3.51
C GLY A 330 -14.35 -23.55 -4.10
N MET A 331 -13.64 -23.47 -5.21
CA MET A 331 -13.46 -22.24 -5.97
C MET A 331 -14.76 -21.90 -6.71
N ASP A 332 -15.24 -20.67 -6.59
CA ASP A 332 -16.52 -20.26 -7.14
C ASP A 332 -16.38 -19.46 -8.46
N ASN A 333 -15.24 -18.77 -8.65
CA ASN A 333 -14.98 -17.97 -9.84
C ASN A 333 -13.50 -18.06 -10.20
N GLU A 334 -13.17 -18.10 -11.49
CA GLU A 334 -11.78 -18.06 -11.92
C GLU A 334 -11.40 -16.71 -12.52
N PHE A 335 -10.10 -16.40 -12.45
CA PHE A 335 -9.56 -15.19 -12.99
C PHE A 335 -8.46 -15.46 -14.04
N ARG A 336 -8.68 -15.04 -15.29
CA ARG A 336 -7.76 -15.21 -16.44
C ARG A 336 -7.41 -16.64 -16.84
N SER A 337 -7.82 -17.64 -16.11
CA SER A 337 -7.72 -19.03 -16.56
C SER A 337 -8.87 -19.35 -17.54
N SER A 338 -8.91 -20.53 -18.04
CA SER A 338 -10.03 -21.01 -18.88
C SER A 338 -10.51 -22.39 -18.45
N PHE A 339 -10.31 -22.72 -17.16
CA PHE A 339 -10.73 -24.02 -16.61
C PHE A 339 -12.21 -24.07 -16.27
N LEU A 340 -12.82 -22.93 -15.89
CA LEU A 340 -14.25 -22.79 -15.67
C LEU A 340 -14.99 -22.22 -16.90
N SER A 341 -14.37 -22.28 -18.09
CA SER A 341 -14.97 -21.79 -19.31
C SER A 341 -16.18 -22.61 -19.76
N ALA A 342 -17.06 -21.98 -20.52
CA ALA A 342 -18.25 -22.61 -21.06
C ALA A 342 -17.94 -23.89 -21.85
N SER A 343 -16.83 -23.92 -22.62
CA SER A 343 -16.42 -25.10 -23.38
C SER A 343 -16.06 -26.31 -22.52
N LYS A 344 -15.61 -26.09 -21.27
CA LYS A 344 -15.20 -27.15 -20.36
C LYS A 344 -16.29 -27.52 -19.36
N LEU A 345 -17.02 -26.55 -18.85
CA LEU A 345 -17.92 -26.75 -17.73
C LEU A 345 -19.36 -27.05 -18.19
N VAL A 346 -19.87 -26.41 -19.26
CA VAL A 346 -21.23 -26.66 -19.76
C VAL A 346 -21.49 -28.14 -20.04
N PRO A 347 -20.59 -28.91 -20.71
CA PRO A 347 -20.84 -30.33 -20.93
C PRO A 347 -20.98 -31.15 -19.65
N LEU A 348 -20.41 -30.68 -18.53
CA LEU A 348 -20.45 -31.39 -17.23
C LEU A 348 -21.70 -31.03 -16.41
N ILE A 349 -22.39 -29.93 -16.72
CA ILE A 349 -23.55 -29.45 -15.96
C ILE A 349 -24.86 -29.51 -16.76
N ASP A 350 -24.82 -29.69 -18.07
CA ASP A 350 -26.01 -29.83 -18.92
C ASP A 350 -26.57 -31.26 -18.78
N LEU A 351 -27.79 -31.38 -18.29
CA LEU A 351 -28.51 -32.63 -18.12
C LEU A 351 -28.71 -33.43 -19.41
N THR A 352 -28.61 -32.77 -20.55
CA THR A 352 -28.77 -33.42 -21.89
C THR A 352 -27.42 -33.93 -22.43
N SER A 353 -26.31 -33.57 -21.79
CA SER A 353 -24.96 -33.97 -22.18
C SER A 353 -24.65 -35.40 -21.79
N SER A 354 -23.97 -36.13 -22.67
CA SER A 354 -23.41 -37.44 -22.35
C SER A 354 -22.28 -37.40 -21.30
N SER A 355 -21.72 -36.21 -21.05
CA SER A 355 -20.67 -35.94 -20.07
C SER A 355 -21.22 -35.39 -18.75
N PHE A 356 -22.53 -35.32 -18.60
CA PHE A 356 -23.16 -34.78 -17.38
C PHE A 356 -22.62 -35.40 -16.11
N SER A 357 -22.30 -34.57 -15.15
CA SER A 357 -21.73 -34.97 -13.84
C SER A 357 -22.44 -34.23 -12.70
N PRO A 358 -23.26 -34.93 -11.91
CA PRO A 358 -23.97 -34.34 -10.77
C PRO A 358 -23.09 -33.54 -9.81
N PRO A 359 -21.85 -33.98 -9.45
CA PRO A 359 -20.97 -33.23 -8.59
C PRO A 359 -20.62 -31.85 -9.20
N TYR A 360 -20.31 -31.75 -10.49
CA TYR A 360 -20.02 -30.49 -11.15
C TYR A 360 -21.25 -29.59 -11.23
N ALA A 361 -22.42 -30.14 -11.55
CA ALA A 361 -23.65 -29.37 -11.60
C ALA A 361 -23.98 -28.77 -10.21
N THR A 362 -23.84 -29.55 -9.14
CA THR A 362 -24.05 -29.07 -7.78
C THR A 362 -23.04 -28.01 -7.39
N ALA A 363 -21.75 -28.22 -7.68
CA ALA A 363 -20.68 -27.26 -7.35
C ALA A 363 -20.85 -25.93 -8.11
N THR A 364 -21.18 -26.00 -9.43
CA THR A 364 -21.43 -24.82 -10.23
C THR A 364 -22.65 -24.03 -9.73
N ALA A 365 -23.77 -24.72 -9.45
CA ALA A 365 -24.96 -24.06 -8.91
C ALA A 365 -24.67 -23.39 -7.53
N ASN A 366 -23.86 -24.01 -6.69
CA ASN A 366 -23.42 -23.41 -5.43
C ASN A 366 -22.51 -22.17 -5.66
N ALA A 367 -21.60 -22.22 -6.62
CA ALA A 367 -20.74 -21.11 -6.98
C ALA A 367 -21.57 -19.91 -7.47
N VAL A 368 -22.48 -20.15 -8.41
CA VAL A 368 -23.40 -19.13 -8.92
C VAL A 368 -24.29 -18.58 -7.80
N ALA A 369 -24.82 -19.44 -6.92
CA ALA A 369 -25.65 -19.01 -5.79
C ALA A 369 -24.92 -18.05 -4.85
N ARG A 370 -23.65 -18.30 -4.55
CA ARG A 370 -22.83 -17.44 -3.69
C ARG A 370 -22.59 -16.08 -4.32
N MET A 371 -22.34 -16.03 -5.63
CA MET A 371 -22.18 -14.76 -6.35
C MET A 371 -23.50 -13.98 -6.41
N LEU A 372 -24.60 -14.62 -6.79
CA LEU A 372 -25.93 -14.01 -6.82
C LEU A 372 -26.38 -13.53 -5.44
N TYR A 373 -26.04 -14.26 -4.37
CA TYR A 373 -26.31 -13.85 -2.98
C TYR A 373 -25.64 -12.50 -2.66
N GLU A 374 -24.38 -12.32 -3.04
CA GLU A 374 -23.68 -11.06 -2.82
C GLU A 374 -24.24 -9.94 -3.71
N TYR A 375 -24.60 -10.24 -4.97
CA TYR A 375 -25.24 -9.26 -5.84
C TYR A 375 -26.60 -8.81 -5.32
N GLU A 376 -27.39 -9.74 -4.75
CA GLU A 376 -28.62 -9.43 -4.05
C GLU A 376 -28.36 -8.56 -2.80
N ARG A 377 -27.42 -8.98 -1.95
CA ARG A 377 -27.04 -8.30 -0.71
C ARG A 377 -26.61 -6.85 -0.96
N PHE A 378 -25.87 -6.60 -2.04
CA PHE A 378 -25.39 -5.27 -2.43
C PHE A 378 -26.33 -4.51 -3.37
N GLY A 379 -27.52 -5.01 -3.63
CA GLY A 379 -28.51 -4.31 -4.44
C GLY A 379 -28.09 -4.12 -5.90
N LEU A 380 -27.26 -5.02 -6.44
CA LEU A 380 -26.78 -4.97 -7.83
C LEU A 380 -27.77 -5.59 -8.83
N LEU A 381 -28.69 -6.45 -8.38
CA LEU A 381 -29.68 -7.11 -9.24
C LEU A 381 -30.75 -6.12 -9.72
N ASP A 382 -31.12 -6.16 -11.00
CA ASP A 382 -32.21 -5.36 -11.54
C ASP A 382 -33.57 -5.97 -11.16
N ASN A 383 -34.18 -5.49 -10.08
CA ASN A 383 -35.46 -5.95 -9.58
C ASN A 383 -36.61 -5.81 -10.59
N ARG A 384 -36.50 -4.92 -11.59
CA ARG A 384 -37.52 -4.80 -12.67
C ARG A 384 -37.63 -6.04 -13.55
N LYS A 385 -36.58 -6.89 -13.52
CA LYS A 385 -36.50 -8.19 -14.22
C LYS A 385 -36.89 -9.39 -13.37
N ILE A 386 -37.05 -9.17 -12.06
CA ILE A 386 -37.37 -10.20 -11.08
C ILE A 386 -38.86 -10.04 -10.71
N PRO A 387 -39.68 -11.09 -10.80
CA PRO A 387 -41.07 -10.99 -10.38
C PRO A 387 -41.21 -10.59 -8.90
N PRO A 388 -42.20 -9.75 -8.55
CA PRO A 388 -42.33 -9.20 -7.17
C PRO A 388 -42.37 -10.25 -6.05
N ALA A 389 -42.83 -11.46 -6.34
CA ALA A 389 -42.86 -12.56 -5.39
C ALA A 389 -41.43 -13.01 -4.96
N TYR A 390 -40.43 -12.73 -5.78
CA TYR A 390 -39.05 -13.15 -5.60
C TYR A 390 -38.08 -11.99 -5.33
N GLU A 391 -38.54 -10.75 -5.39
CA GLU A 391 -37.72 -9.60 -5.07
C GLU A 391 -37.16 -9.67 -3.64
N SER A 392 -35.90 -9.25 -3.48
CA SER A 392 -35.19 -9.26 -2.21
C SER A 392 -35.70 -8.24 -1.21
N GLY A 393 -36.24 -7.12 -1.70
CA GLY A 393 -36.53 -5.92 -0.90
C GLY A 393 -35.29 -5.11 -0.49
N VAL A 394 -34.10 -5.50 -0.93
CA VAL A 394 -32.85 -4.74 -0.73
C VAL A 394 -32.87 -3.52 -1.63
N PRO A 395 -32.58 -2.30 -1.13
CA PRO A 395 -32.46 -1.10 -1.95
C PRO A 395 -31.42 -1.31 -3.06
N GLN A 396 -31.78 -0.94 -4.28
CA GLN A 396 -30.86 -1.04 -5.41
C GLN A 396 -29.89 0.13 -5.43
N HIS A 397 -28.62 -0.15 -5.55
CA HIS A 397 -27.57 0.84 -5.79
C HIS A 397 -27.45 1.25 -7.28
N GLY A 398 -28.11 0.52 -8.17
CA GLY A 398 -28.10 0.77 -9.61
C GLY A 398 -26.85 0.30 -10.33
N ASP A 399 -26.88 0.34 -11.66
CA ASP A 399 -25.72 0.05 -12.50
C ASP A 399 -24.76 1.23 -12.49
N VAL A 400 -23.62 1.05 -11.82
CA VAL A 400 -22.58 2.08 -11.69
C VAL A 400 -21.81 2.27 -12.98
N ALA A 401 -21.70 1.23 -13.80
CA ALA A 401 -20.98 1.30 -15.05
C ALA A 401 -21.59 2.31 -16.04
N SER A 402 -22.91 2.53 -15.97
CA SER A 402 -23.57 3.56 -16.79
C SER A 402 -23.19 4.99 -16.41
N THR A 403 -22.60 5.18 -15.23
CA THR A 403 -22.19 6.48 -14.69
C THR A 403 -20.68 6.68 -14.73
N TYR A 404 -19.91 5.72 -15.28
CA TYR A 404 -18.46 5.84 -15.36
C TYR A 404 -18.06 7.13 -16.08
N ASN A 405 -17.42 8.01 -15.30
CA ASN A 405 -16.83 9.24 -15.78
C ASN A 405 -15.69 9.61 -14.81
N GLY A 406 -14.44 9.55 -15.26
CA GLY A 406 -13.27 9.88 -14.44
C GLY A 406 -13.30 11.27 -13.78
N THR A 407 -14.27 12.13 -14.16
CA THR A 407 -14.50 13.44 -13.52
C THR A 407 -15.40 13.37 -12.29
N ASN A 408 -15.99 12.21 -11.97
CA ASN A 408 -16.90 12.05 -10.84
C ASN A 408 -16.19 11.78 -9.50
N VAL A 409 -14.87 11.59 -9.49
CA VAL A 409 -14.10 11.43 -8.26
C VAL A 409 -13.95 12.77 -7.56
N ASP A 410 -14.34 12.83 -6.29
CA ASP A 410 -14.09 13.99 -5.45
C ASP A 410 -12.60 14.02 -5.03
N LYS A 411 -11.79 14.67 -5.85
CA LYS A 411 -10.34 14.77 -5.61
C LYS A 411 -10.01 15.51 -4.33
N GLN A 412 -10.79 16.51 -3.94
CA GLN A 412 -10.53 17.25 -2.71
C GLN A 412 -10.78 16.37 -1.48
N SER A 413 -11.86 15.60 -1.45
CA SER A 413 -12.10 14.64 -0.37
C SER A 413 -10.98 13.60 -0.29
N GLY A 414 -10.57 13.04 -1.44
CA GLY A 414 -9.47 12.08 -1.51
C GLY A 414 -8.16 12.66 -1.01
N ASP A 415 -7.80 13.88 -1.44
CA ASP A 415 -6.58 14.58 -1.02
C ASP A 415 -6.57 14.85 0.50
N ASP A 416 -7.70 15.30 1.07
CA ASP A 416 -7.80 15.58 2.50
C ASP A 416 -7.66 14.29 3.33
N VAL A 417 -8.28 13.20 2.89
CA VAL A 417 -8.12 11.89 3.51
C VAL A 417 -6.69 11.39 3.38
N ALA A 418 -6.06 11.50 2.19
CA ALA A 418 -4.68 11.09 1.98
C ALA A 418 -3.70 11.85 2.90
N LEU A 419 -3.92 13.15 3.12
CA LEU A 419 -3.11 13.94 4.05
C LEU A 419 -3.25 13.45 5.48
N ALA A 420 -4.47 13.30 5.98
CA ALA A 420 -4.74 12.88 7.36
C ALA A 420 -4.13 11.47 7.63
N LEU A 421 -4.35 10.53 6.72
CA LEU A 421 -3.80 9.18 6.85
C LEU A 421 -2.26 9.15 6.79
N ALA A 422 -1.64 10.03 5.97
CA ALA A 422 -0.18 10.13 5.90
C ALA A 422 0.41 10.73 7.18
N GLU A 423 -0.26 11.69 7.80
CA GLU A 423 0.15 12.28 9.08
C GLU A 423 0.12 11.26 10.22
N GLU A 424 -0.90 10.39 10.26
CA GLU A 424 -0.99 9.31 11.26
C GLU A 424 -0.01 8.17 11.00
N SER A 425 0.48 8.01 9.77
CA SER A 425 1.41 6.94 9.37
C SER A 425 2.86 7.21 9.77
N GLY A 426 3.24 8.45 10.04
CA GLY A 426 4.61 8.84 10.31
C GLY A 426 5.11 8.33 11.68
N VAL A 427 6.23 7.59 11.69
CA VAL A 427 6.83 7.03 12.91
C VAL A 427 8.13 7.75 13.24
N LEU A 428 8.19 8.42 14.37
CA LEU A 428 9.42 9.03 14.87
C LEU A 428 10.27 7.94 15.55
N LEU A 429 11.35 7.50 14.87
CA LEU A 429 12.21 6.42 15.34
C LEU A 429 13.33 6.90 16.27
N LYS A 430 13.85 8.10 16.03
CA LYS A 430 14.94 8.70 16.81
C LYS A 430 14.73 10.20 16.92
N ASN A 431 15.02 10.78 18.09
CA ASN A 431 14.94 12.24 18.29
C ASN A 431 15.91 12.70 19.39
N ASP A 432 17.20 12.53 19.15
CA ASP A 432 18.23 12.93 20.09
C ASP A 432 18.31 14.46 20.21
N LYS A 433 18.55 14.91 21.43
CA LYS A 433 18.70 16.34 21.73
C LYS A 433 17.53 17.21 21.26
N ASN A 434 16.34 16.63 21.11
CA ASN A 434 15.17 17.28 20.53
C ASN A 434 15.50 17.92 19.16
N ALA A 435 16.05 17.14 18.24
CA ALA A 435 16.32 17.59 16.88
C ALA A 435 15.04 17.97 16.12
N LEU A 436 13.96 17.28 16.42
CA LEU A 436 12.60 17.59 16.00
C LEU A 436 11.73 18.03 17.19
N PRO A 437 10.72 18.87 16.97
CA PRO A 437 10.36 19.52 15.71
C PRO A 437 11.35 20.63 15.31
N LEU A 438 11.44 20.85 13.98
CA LEU A 438 12.20 21.94 13.39
C LEU A 438 11.57 23.30 13.72
N SER A 439 12.36 24.37 13.53
CA SER A 439 11.90 25.75 13.75
C SER A 439 11.60 26.45 12.43
N THR A 440 10.41 27.02 12.29
CA THR A 440 10.04 27.84 11.12
C THR A 440 10.84 29.14 10.98
N ASN A 441 11.58 29.54 12.00
CA ASN A 441 12.40 30.75 12.02
C ASN A 441 13.88 30.50 11.65
N LYS A 442 14.22 29.27 11.27
CA LYS A 442 15.56 28.84 10.89
C LYS A 442 15.65 28.53 9.41
N THR A 443 16.87 28.58 8.90
CA THR A 443 17.18 28.11 7.56
C THR A 443 17.33 26.61 7.54
N VAL A 444 16.90 25.95 6.45
CA VAL A 444 16.95 24.51 6.31
C VAL A 444 17.56 24.07 4.99
N ALA A 445 18.54 23.17 5.06
CA ALA A 445 19.04 22.42 3.91
C ALA A 445 18.13 21.20 3.65
N VAL A 446 17.56 21.12 2.46
CA VAL A 446 16.70 20.03 2.00
C VAL A 446 17.51 19.19 1.02
N VAL A 447 17.95 18.03 1.48
CA VAL A 447 18.93 17.14 0.85
C VAL A 447 18.29 15.80 0.51
N GLY A 448 18.88 15.05 -0.40
CA GLY A 448 18.47 13.69 -0.75
C GLY A 448 17.62 13.62 -2.02
N PRO A 449 17.65 12.46 -2.69
CA PRO A 449 17.02 12.28 -4.00
C PRO A 449 15.51 12.38 -3.97
N THR A 450 14.86 12.02 -2.86
CA THR A 450 13.41 12.07 -2.71
C THR A 450 12.89 13.39 -2.13
N SER A 451 13.78 14.38 -1.92
CA SER A 451 13.38 15.73 -1.48
C SER A 451 12.55 16.47 -2.53
N THR A 452 12.83 16.25 -3.81
CA THR A 452 12.18 16.89 -4.96
C THR A 452 11.21 15.99 -5.71
N LEU A 453 11.16 14.72 -5.31
CA LEU A 453 10.26 13.68 -5.82
C LEU A 453 9.57 13.03 -4.63
N LEU A 454 8.26 12.88 -4.70
CA LEU A 454 7.56 12.15 -3.66
C LEU A 454 7.52 10.67 -4.03
N PRO A 455 8.14 9.77 -3.25
CA PRO A 455 7.93 8.34 -3.42
C PRO A 455 6.56 7.96 -2.85
N ALA A 456 5.49 8.46 -3.46
CA ALA A 456 4.12 8.25 -2.99
C ALA A 456 3.78 6.75 -2.98
N SER A 457 4.41 6.01 -3.88
CA SER A 457 4.20 4.58 -4.06
C SER A 457 5.39 3.99 -4.81
N PRO A 458 5.81 2.77 -4.45
CA PRO A 458 6.99 2.13 -5.06
C PRO A 458 6.73 1.62 -6.47
N GLY A 459 6.11 2.28 -7.35
CA GLY A 459 5.86 1.92 -8.76
C GLY A 459 5.86 0.42 -9.05
N GLY A 460 5.01 -0.09 -9.90
CA GLY A 460 5.02 -1.50 -10.31
C GLY A 460 3.80 -2.25 -9.86
N GLU A 461 3.44 -2.36 -8.61
CA GLU A 461 2.19 -2.95 -8.24
C GLU A 461 1.45 -2.19 -7.16
N ARG A 462 0.29 -1.62 -7.55
CA ARG A 462 -0.89 -1.58 -6.69
C ARG A 462 -0.92 -0.58 -5.54
N ALA A 463 0.07 0.27 -5.43
CA ALA A 463 -0.09 1.52 -4.74
C ALA A 463 -0.28 2.58 -5.83
N ARG A 464 -1.48 2.71 -6.32
CA ARG A 464 -1.75 3.42 -7.55
C ARG A 464 -2.83 4.46 -7.36
N GLY A 465 -2.53 5.46 -6.62
CA GLY A 465 -2.99 6.76 -7.02
C GLY A 465 -1.83 7.38 -7.77
N PHE A 466 -2.05 7.83 -8.94
CA PHE A 466 -1.09 8.68 -9.65
C PHE A 466 -1.41 10.13 -9.34
N GLY A 467 -1.55 10.44 -8.06
CA GLY A 467 -1.60 11.80 -7.60
C GLY A 467 -0.42 12.57 -8.19
N ASP A 468 -0.55 13.86 -8.32
CA ASP A 468 0.52 14.69 -8.84
C ASP A 468 1.73 14.65 -7.88
N GLN A 469 2.57 13.61 -8.04
CA GLN A 469 3.75 13.33 -7.21
C GLN A 469 4.75 14.50 -7.20
N VAL A 470 4.58 15.44 -8.10
CA VAL A 470 5.37 16.65 -8.19
C VAL A 470 4.71 17.83 -7.48
N GLN A 471 3.40 17.77 -7.27
CA GLN A 471 2.66 18.87 -6.65
C GLN A 471 2.98 19.00 -5.18
N TYR A 472 3.04 17.87 -4.45
CA TYR A 472 3.17 17.81 -2.99
C TYR A 472 4.53 17.27 -2.54
N THR A 473 5.65 17.68 -3.20
CA THR A 473 6.99 17.22 -2.81
C THR A 473 7.41 17.76 -1.44
N PRO A 474 8.28 17.04 -0.71
CA PRO A 474 8.81 17.52 0.56
C PRO A 474 9.43 18.92 0.47
N LEU A 475 10.24 19.19 -0.56
CA LEU A 475 10.83 20.51 -0.77
C LEU A 475 9.78 21.61 -0.90
N LYS A 476 8.71 21.38 -1.68
CA LYS A 476 7.65 22.39 -1.85
C LYS A 476 6.92 22.64 -0.53
N ALA A 477 6.59 21.60 0.20
CA ALA A 477 5.91 21.71 1.48
C ALA A 477 6.77 22.43 2.54
N ILE A 478 8.05 22.07 2.64
CA ILE A 478 9.00 22.75 3.53
C ILE A 478 9.17 24.21 3.11
N THR A 479 9.32 24.49 1.81
CA THR A 479 9.44 25.86 1.29
C THR A 479 8.18 26.68 1.61
N ALA A 480 7.01 26.10 1.52
CA ALA A 480 5.76 26.77 1.91
C ALA A 480 5.73 27.10 3.42
N GLN A 481 6.34 26.24 4.25
CA GLN A 481 6.37 26.40 5.71
C GLN A 481 7.35 27.50 6.17
N VAL A 482 8.56 27.56 5.59
CA VAL A 482 9.61 28.47 6.04
C VAL A 482 9.87 29.65 5.10
N GLY A 483 9.31 29.66 3.90
CA GLY A 483 9.58 30.61 2.84
C GLY A 483 10.81 30.23 1.99
N SER A 484 10.79 30.62 0.71
CA SER A 484 11.82 30.28 -0.28
C SER A 484 13.23 30.81 0.04
N ALA A 485 13.34 31.88 0.83
CA ALA A 485 14.61 32.41 1.26
C ALA A 485 15.29 31.56 2.35
N ASN A 486 14.53 30.76 3.06
CA ASN A 486 14.99 29.95 4.19
C ASN A 486 15.13 28.45 3.86
N ALA A 487 14.72 28.00 2.68
CA ALA A 487 14.86 26.62 2.23
C ALA A 487 15.89 26.52 1.11
N THR A 488 16.99 25.78 1.36
CA THR A 488 18.04 25.53 0.38
C THR A 488 17.90 24.12 -0.17
N SER A 489 17.59 23.99 -1.47
CA SER A 489 17.54 22.70 -2.14
C SER A 489 18.92 22.26 -2.61
N ALA A 490 19.37 21.11 -2.17
CA ALA A 490 20.64 20.50 -2.56
C ALA A 490 20.54 18.96 -2.52
N PRO A 491 19.91 18.30 -3.51
CA PRO A 491 19.58 16.88 -3.42
C PRO A 491 20.80 15.96 -3.23
N GLY A 492 22.00 16.40 -3.62
CA GLY A 492 23.23 15.58 -3.49
C GLY A 492 23.26 14.43 -4.48
N LEU A 493 22.30 13.52 -4.38
CA LEU A 493 21.98 12.53 -5.40
C LEU A 493 20.82 13.05 -6.23
N ASP A 494 21.04 13.25 -7.51
CA ASP A 494 20.01 13.77 -8.40
C ASP A 494 19.69 12.73 -9.49
N TRP A 495 18.54 12.08 -9.35
CA TRP A 495 18.10 11.06 -10.30
C TRP A 495 17.44 11.64 -11.55
N ILE A 496 17.13 12.91 -11.54
CA ILE A 496 16.50 13.60 -12.68
C ILE A 496 17.55 14.35 -13.50
N GLY A 497 18.53 14.90 -12.88
CA GLY A 497 19.60 15.68 -13.48
C GLY A 497 19.15 17.00 -14.06
N ASP A 498 20.12 17.81 -14.35
CA ASP A 498 19.96 19.04 -15.15
C ASP A 498 20.07 18.71 -16.64
N THR A 499 19.31 19.40 -17.51
CA THR A 499 19.54 19.32 -18.95
C THR A 499 20.99 19.68 -19.23
N VAL A 500 21.68 18.85 -20.02
CA VAL A 500 23.08 19.15 -20.37
C VAL A 500 23.16 20.52 -21.01
N PRO A 501 23.96 21.45 -20.43
CA PRO A 501 24.04 22.83 -20.95
C PRO A 501 24.61 22.86 -22.39
N THR A 502 24.06 23.72 -23.23
CA THR A 502 24.52 23.93 -24.60
C THR A 502 26.04 24.17 -24.69
N ALA A 503 26.61 24.85 -23.71
CA ALA A 503 28.04 25.09 -23.62
C ALA A 503 28.90 23.83 -23.53
N ASN A 504 28.30 22.72 -23.02
CA ASN A 504 28.96 21.42 -22.87
C ASN A 504 28.76 20.49 -24.08
N LEU A 505 27.98 20.87 -25.07
CA LEU A 505 27.70 20.09 -26.26
C LEU A 505 28.40 20.66 -27.50
N ARG A 506 28.99 19.81 -28.33
CA ARG A 506 29.63 20.14 -29.59
C ARG A 506 29.25 19.14 -30.68
N ALA A 507 28.92 19.66 -31.86
CA ALA A 507 28.57 18.78 -33.00
C ALA A 507 29.81 18.03 -33.55
N THR A 508 30.99 18.63 -33.46
CA THR A 508 32.29 18.03 -33.86
C THR A 508 33.40 18.45 -32.88
N MET A 509 34.58 17.87 -32.99
CA MET A 509 35.77 18.29 -32.20
C MET A 509 36.39 19.63 -32.62
N ASP A 510 35.93 20.21 -33.69
CA ASP A 510 36.45 21.51 -34.14
C ASP A 510 36.15 22.60 -33.08
N ALA A 511 37.13 23.47 -32.80
CA ALA A 511 36.98 24.58 -31.86
C ALA A 511 35.85 25.54 -32.25
N ASN A 512 35.53 25.65 -33.52
CA ASN A 512 34.46 26.45 -34.06
C ASN A 512 33.15 25.66 -34.31
N ALA A 513 33.06 24.40 -33.83
CA ALA A 513 31.86 23.59 -34.01
C ALA A 513 30.61 24.26 -33.41
N LEU A 514 29.49 24.12 -34.09
CA LEU A 514 28.21 24.56 -33.54
C LEU A 514 27.98 23.88 -32.19
N PRO A 515 27.53 24.63 -31.17
CA PRO A 515 27.12 24.04 -29.89
C PRO A 515 25.88 23.19 -30.11
N GLY A 516 25.86 22.01 -29.49
CA GLY A 516 24.78 21.03 -29.62
C GLY A 516 25.26 19.69 -30.18
N LEU A 517 24.33 18.74 -30.39
CA LEU A 517 24.58 17.46 -31.03
C LEU A 517 23.94 17.40 -32.41
N THR A 518 24.62 16.77 -33.33
CA THR A 518 24.10 16.53 -34.69
C THR A 518 23.03 15.43 -34.64
N ARG A 519 21.81 15.78 -35.00
CA ARG A 519 20.71 14.82 -35.13
C ARG A 519 20.55 14.41 -36.60
N THR A 520 20.57 13.11 -36.83
CA THR A 520 20.21 12.47 -38.09
C THR A 520 18.90 11.71 -37.92
N SER A 521 18.13 11.58 -39.00
CA SER A 521 16.90 10.78 -39.02
C SER A 521 16.80 10.01 -40.33
N THR A 522 16.07 8.88 -40.32
CA THR A 522 15.90 8.03 -41.53
C THR A 522 15.16 8.75 -42.67
N ASN A 523 14.32 9.74 -42.38
CA ASN A 523 13.44 10.38 -43.36
C ASN A 523 13.40 11.90 -43.23
N GLY A 524 14.41 12.52 -42.62
CA GLY A 524 14.44 13.95 -42.39
C GLY A 524 15.82 14.61 -42.55
N PRO A 525 15.92 15.92 -42.46
CA PRO A 525 17.18 16.62 -42.56
C PRO A 525 18.10 16.33 -41.38
N THR A 526 19.40 16.41 -41.63
CA THR A 526 20.41 16.51 -40.58
C THR A 526 20.38 17.91 -39.95
N THR A 527 20.23 17.98 -38.63
CA THR A 527 20.17 19.23 -37.87
C THR A 527 21.15 19.21 -36.70
N VAL A 528 21.52 20.36 -36.17
CA VAL A 528 22.21 20.46 -34.90
C VAL A 528 21.24 20.98 -33.85
N ASP A 529 20.97 20.13 -32.86
CA ASP A 529 20.12 20.48 -31.74
C ASP A 529 20.98 21.06 -30.63
N SER A 530 20.90 22.38 -30.41
CA SER A 530 21.71 23.11 -29.43
C SER A 530 21.37 22.73 -28.00
N THR A 531 20.12 22.38 -27.74
CA THR A 531 19.63 21.85 -26.47
C THR A 531 18.75 20.61 -26.73
N ILE A 532 18.78 19.69 -25.80
CA ILE A 532 17.94 18.49 -25.86
C ILE A 532 17.20 18.39 -24.53
N ASP A 533 16.22 19.27 -24.36
CA ASP A 533 15.50 19.50 -23.11
C ASP A 533 14.10 18.84 -23.04
N GLY A 534 13.74 18.10 -24.08
CA GLY A 534 12.44 17.45 -24.16
C GLY A 534 11.28 18.35 -24.62
N GLN A 535 11.55 19.64 -24.86
CA GLN A 535 10.51 20.59 -25.31
C GLN A 535 10.75 21.09 -26.74
N GLN A 536 11.97 21.25 -27.14
CA GLN A 536 12.34 21.90 -28.40
C GLN A 536 12.44 20.96 -29.60
N THR A 537 12.49 19.65 -29.38
CA THR A 537 12.65 18.64 -30.42
C THR A 537 11.38 17.84 -30.58
N THR A 538 10.54 18.23 -31.54
CA THR A 538 9.39 17.42 -31.94
C THR A 538 9.83 16.36 -32.95
N LEU A 539 9.61 15.11 -32.63
CA LEU A 539 9.98 13.95 -33.42
C LEU A 539 8.72 13.30 -34.01
N ALA A 540 8.83 12.70 -35.18
CA ALA A 540 7.72 11.97 -35.80
C ALA A 540 7.64 10.54 -35.26
N LYS A 541 6.42 10.06 -35.03
CA LYS A 541 6.16 8.65 -34.66
C LYS A 541 6.65 7.74 -35.79
N GLY A 542 7.29 6.62 -35.44
CA GLY A 542 7.88 5.66 -36.38
C GLY A 542 9.19 6.13 -37.00
N GLY A 543 9.70 7.29 -36.60
CA GLY A 543 11.05 7.77 -37.01
C GLY A 543 12.16 7.04 -36.24
N GLN A 544 13.36 7.09 -36.80
CA GLN A 544 14.58 6.68 -36.12
C GLN A 544 15.49 7.90 -36.04
N TYR A 545 15.94 8.22 -34.86
CA TYR A 545 16.75 9.39 -34.58
C TYR A 545 18.04 9.01 -33.91
N THR A 546 19.15 9.64 -34.35
CA THR A 546 20.46 9.46 -33.73
C THR A 546 21.06 10.83 -33.48
N TRP A 547 21.45 11.14 -32.26
CA TRP A 547 22.27 12.29 -31.90
C TRP A 547 23.71 11.83 -31.76
N THR A 548 24.61 12.56 -32.38
CA THR A 548 26.06 12.35 -32.32
C THR A 548 26.81 13.65 -32.11
N GLY A 549 27.89 13.57 -31.38
CA GLY A 549 28.75 14.74 -31.12
C GLY A 549 29.63 14.49 -29.90
N TYR A 550 29.92 15.54 -29.18
CA TYR A 550 30.85 15.51 -28.06
C TYR A 550 30.25 16.20 -26.83
N LEU A 551 30.45 15.55 -25.68
CA LEU A 551 30.16 16.08 -24.37
C LEU A 551 31.47 16.62 -23.78
N ASN A 552 31.56 17.94 -23.55
CA ASN A 552 32.74 18.58 -23.01
C ASN A 552 32.64 18.65 -21.48
N ILE A 553 33.47 17.87 -20.81
CA ILE A 553 33.58 17.82 -19.36
C ILE A 553 34.61 18.82 -18.88
N THR A 554 34.18 19.75 -18.02
CA THR A 554 35.05 20.77 -17.42
C THR A 554 35.59 20.39 -16.05
N THR A 555 34.96 19.45 -15.38
CA THR A 555 35.36 18.96 -14.07
C THR A 555 35.23 17.42 -14.07
N ALA A 556 36.29 16.71 -13.75
CA ALA A 556 36.24 15.28 -13.65
C ALA A 556 35.31 14.85 -12.51
N ASP A 557 34.38 13.95 -12.80
CA ASP A 557 33.37 13.46 -11.85
C ASP A 557 32.76 12.14 -12.35
N THR A 558 31.99 11.48 -11.51
CA THR A 558 31.06 10.44 -11.94
C THR A 558 29.75 11.13 -12.36
N TYR A 559 29.46 11.10 -13.65
CA TYR A 559 28.26 11.68 -14.23
C TYR A 559 27.20 10.61 -14.44
N ALA A 560 26.01 10.80 -13.87
CA ALA A 560 24.83 10.11 -14.35
C ALA A 560 24.38 10.79 -15.65
N LEU A 561 24.48 10.08 -16.77
CA LEU A 561 23.99 10.51 -18.08
C LEU A 561 22.60 9.92 -18.28
N LEU A 562 21.58 10.77 -18.48
CA LEU A 562 20.18 10.41 -18.44
C LEU A 562 19.49 10.72 -19.76
N LEU A 563 18.78 9.74 -20.29
CA LEU A 563 17.88 9.90 -21.42
C LEU A 563 16.44 9.78 -20.95
N GLN A 564 15.69 10.83 -21.13
CA GLN A 564 14.34 10.98 -20.59
C GLN A 564 13.36 11.20 -21.73
N ARG A 565 12.25 10.49 -21.73
CA ARG A 565 11.24 10.58 -22.78
C ARG A 565 9.84 10.43 -22.20
N PRO A 566 8.81 10.96 -22.89
CA PRO A 566 7.44 10.65 -22.55
C PRO A 566 7.21 9.14 -22.67
N TYR A 567 6.57 8.56 -21.67
CA TYR A 567 6.12 7.18 -21.69
C TYR A 567 4.61 7.21 -21.82
N GLY A 568 4.10 6.82 -22.95
CA GLY A 568 2.67 6.86 -23.18
C GLY A 568 2.02 5.50 -23.04
N ILE A 569 0.80 5.51 -22.57
CA ILE A 569 -0.10 4.36 -22.62
C ILE A 569 -0.75 4.34 -23.98
N ASP A 570 -0.52 3.28 -24.77
CA ASP A 570 -1.29 3.06 -26.00
C ASP A 570 -2.73 2.68 -25.67
N THR A 571 -3.62 3.66 -25.69
CA THR A 571 -5.07 3.44 -25.55
C THR A 571 -5.73 3.01 -26.87
N GLY A 572 -4.97 2.99 -27.98
CA GLY A 572 -5.49 2.69 -29.31
C GLY A 572 -5.68 1.21 -29.61
N ASN A 573 -5.02 0.31 -28.88
CA ASN A 573 -5.09 -1.12 -29.17
C ASN A 573 -6.01 -1.87 -28.19
N LYS A 574 -7.31 -1.62 -28.32
CA LYS A 574 -8.35 -2.35 -27.57
C LYS A 574 -8.29 -3.87 -27.76
N SER A 575 -7.70 -4.36 -28.85
CA SER A 575 -7.66 -5.78 -29.22
C SER A 575 -6.49 -6.55 -28.60
N ALA A 576 -5.44 -5.91 -28.11
CA ALA A 576 -4.32 -6.57 -27.44
C ALA A 576 -4.64 -6.99 -25.99
N TYR A 577 -5.79 -6.61 -25.49
CA TYR A 577 -6.26 -6.84 -24.13
C TYR A 577 -7.49 -7.75 -24.07
N ASN A 578 -7.35 -8.97 -24.54
CA ASN A 578 -8.25 -10.02 -24.11
C ASN A 578 -7.98 -10.35 -22.63
N GLY A 579 -8.59 -9.59 -21.72
CA GLY A 579 -8.53 -9.93 -20.30
C GLY A 579 -8.25 -8.79 -19.32
N GLY A 580 -8.56 -7.54 -19.64
CA GLY A 580 -8.75 -6.53 -18.61
C GLY A 580 -7.53 -6.00 -17.88
N ILE A 581 -6.29 -6.04 -18.41
CA ILE A 581 -5.16 -5.41 -17.77
C ILE A 581 -4.52 -4.38 -18.68
N GLN A 582 -5.07 -3.20 -18.70
CA GLN A 582 -4.30 -2.01 -19.10
C GLN A 582 -3.12 -1.75 -18.14
N GLN A 583 -3.16 -2.33 -16.95
CA GLN A 583 -2.14 -2.14 -15.92
C GLN A 583 -0.79 -2.76 -16.30
N GLU A 584 -0.75 -3.99 -16.80
CA GLU A 584 0.51 -4.62 -17.22
C GLU A 584 1.10 -4.00 -18.48
N ALA A 585 0.27 -3.49 -19.40
CA ALA A 585 0.79 -2.78 -20.55
C ALA A 585 1.39 -1.41 -20.20
N ARG A 586 0.92 -0.78 -19.13
CA ARG A 586 1.55 0.44 -18.61
C ARG A 586 2.98 0.18 -18.16
N PHE A 587 3.26 -1.03 -17.67
CA PHE A 587 4.57 -1.41 -17.15
C PHE A 587 5.35 -2.34 -18.07
N ASN A 588 4.68 -3.11 -18.93
CA ASN A 588 5.25 -4.10 -19.84
C ASN A 588 5.19 -3.72 -21.31
N ALA A 589 4.78 -2.49 -21.65
CA ALA A 589 5.01 -2.05 -23.03
C ALA A 589 6.51 -2.16 -23.31
N PRO A 590 6.92 -2.88 -24.35
CA PRO A 590 8.34 -3.04 -24.63
C PRO A 590 8.97 -1.66 -24.67
N PRO A 591 10.08 -1.44 -23.93
CA PRO A 591 10.74 -0.15 -23.91
C PRO A 591 11.04 0.22 -25.35
N GLU A 592 10.62 1.44 -25.75
CA GLU A 592 11.06 1.94 -27.05
C GLU A 592 12.58 1.95 -27.07
N PRO A 593 13.20 1.49 -28.17
CA PRO A 593 14.64 1.36 -28.20
C PRO A 593 15.33 2.70 -27.95
N LEU A 594 15.99 2.80 -26.83
CA LEU A 594 16.96 3.85 -26.49
C LEU A 594 18.33 3.17 -26.38
N SER A 595 19.34 3.79 -26.95
CA SER A 595 20.72 3.37 -26.74
C SER A 595 21.58 4.57 -26.44
N LEU A 596 22.63 4.39 -25.66
CA LEU A 596 23.64 5.39 -25.35
C LEU A 596 25.01 4.78 -25.56
N SER A 597 25.89 5.52 -26.23
CA SER A 597 27.29 5.18 -26.37
C SER A 597 28.13 6.37 -25.91
N VAL A 598 29.17 6.10 -25.15
CA VAL A 598 30.17 7.06 -24.69
C VAL A 598 31.55 6.56 -25.07
N ASP A 599 32.34 7.37 -25.78
CA ASP A 599 33.66 7.04 -26.28
C ASP A 599 33.65 5.71 -27.06
N ASP A 600 32.67 5.55 -27.95
CA ASP A 600 32.38 4.39 -28.77
C ASP A 600 31.97 3.10 -28.00
N ALA A 601 31.89 3.14 -26.68
CA ALA A 601 31.41 2.04 -25.87
C ALA A 601 29.88 2.14 -25.65
N VAL A 602 29.14 1.11 -26.08
CA VAL A 602 27.69 1.03 -25.82
C VAL A 602 27.45 0.79 -24.33
N GLN A 603 26.57 1.59 -23.73
CA GLN A 603 26.28 1.55 -22.31
C GLN A 603 25.00 0.78 -22.03
N THR A 604 24.98 0.03 -20.94
CA THR A 604 23.75 -0.51 -20.38
C THR A 604 23.05 0.60 -19.58
N ILE A 605 21.95 1.09 -20.10
CA ILE A 605 21.15 2.15 -19.45
C ILE A 605 20.04 1.53 -18.61
N VAL A 606 19.93 1.99 -17.36
CA VAL A 606 18.94 1.55 -16.38
C VAL A 606 18.25 2.74 -15.77
N ASN A 607 17.12 2.52 -15.12
CA ASN A 607 16.45 3.58 -14.36
C ASN A 607 17.22 3.83 -13.03
N PRO A 608 17.82 5.00 -12.82
CA PRO A 608 18.67 5.26 -11.65
C PRO A 608 17.92 5.25 -10.31
N GLY A 609 16.64 5.56 -10.32
CA GLY A 609 15.76 5.55 -9.13
C GLY A 609 14.87 4.33 -9.07
N GLY A 610 15.19 3.25 -9.78
CA GLY A 610 14.33 2.06 -9.80
C GLY A 610 12.92 2.37 -10.30
N ASN A 611 11.92 1.70 -9.74
CA ASN A 611 10.52 1.84 -10.17
C ASN A 611 9.85 3.13 -9.71
N ILE A 612 10.37 3.81 -8.69
CA ILE A 612 9.84 5.10 -8.22
C ILE A 612 9.82 6.11 -9.35
N LEU A 613 10.88 6.17 -10.16
CA LEU A 613 10.99 7.15 -11.24
C LEU A 613 10.20 6.79 -12.51
N GLN A 614 9.70 5.56 -12.65
CA GLN A 614 8.83 5.23 -13.79
C GLN A 614 7.54 6.04 -13.77
N ASN A 615 7.09 6.48 -12.59
CA ASN A 615 5.83 7.18 -12.40
C ASN A 615 5.99 8.62 -11.87
N ALA A 616 7.17 9.00 -11.36
CA ALA A 616 7.43 10.23 -10.62
C ALA A 616 8.21 11.26 -11.42
N PHE A 617 7.81 11.54 -12.67
CA PHE A 617 8.57 12.50 -13.48
C PHE A 617 8.00 13.92 -13.37
N PRO A 618 8.83 14.96 -13.11
CA PRO A 618 8.38 16.34 -13.16
C PRO A 618 7.81 16.69 -14.54
N GLY A 619 6.60 17.22 -14.57
CA GLY A 619 5.92 17.58 -15.81
C GLY A 619 5.26 16.40 -16.51
N GLY A 620 4.80 15.41 -15.75
CA GLY A 620 3.85 14.43 -16.25
C GLY A 620 2.66 15.17 -16.87
N GLU A 621 2.58 15.18 -18.21
CA GLU A 621 1.46 15.79 -18.89
C GLU A 621 0.25 14.86 -18.85
N ARG A 622 -0.93 15.40 -18.60
CA ARG A 622 -2.16 14.69 -18.92
C ARG A 622 -2.41 14.80 -20.41
N ALA A 623 -2.73 13.71 -21.08
CA ALA A 623 -3.23 13.76 -22.44
C ALA A 623 -4.54 14.56 -22.47
N SER A 624 -4.93 15.04 -23.65
CA SER A 624 -6.16 15.82 -23.84
C SER A 624 -7.44 15.06 -23.41
N ASN A 625 -7.35 13.76 -23.23
CA ASN A 625 -8.42 12.88 -22.71
C ASN A 625 -8.32 12.64 -21.18
N GLY A 626 -7.48 13.38 -20.45
CA GLY A 626 -7.29 13.23 -19.01
C GLY A 626 -6.32 12.13 -18.56
N GLN A 627 -5.78 11.33 -19.49
CA GLN A 627 -4.87 10.25 -19.16
C GLN A 627 -3.49 10.77 -18.76
N TYR A 628 -2.93 10.18 -17.71
CA TYR A 628 -1.60 10.51 -17.22
C TYR A 628 -0.51 9.92 -18.14
N LEU A 629 0.45 10.74 -18.51
CA LEU A 629 1.56 10.35 -19.36
C LEU A 629 2.83 10.28 -18.50
N GLY A 630 3.25 9.08 -18.13
CA GLY A 630 4.53 8.86 -17.47
C GLY A 630 5.71 9.25 -18.37
N LYS A 631 6.88 9.53 -17.78
CA LYS A 631 8.14 9.73 -18.51
C LYS A 631 9.11 8.62 -18.12
N GLN A 632 9.81 8.05 -19.10
CA GLN A 632 10.86 7.09 -18.84
C GLN A 632 12.18 7.84 -18.60
N ASN A 633 12.90 7.43 -17.56
CA ASN A 633 14.21 7.93 -17.22
C ASN A 633 15.21 6.76 -17.25
N LEU A 634 16.10 6.75 -18.23
CA LEU A 634 17.12 5.72 -18.37
C LEU A 634 18.48 6.36 -18.39
N GLY A 635 19.44 5.80 -17.69
CA GLY A 635 20.77 6.37 -17.62
C GLY A 635 21.85 5.39 -17.20
N VAL A 636 23.05 5.90 -17.18
CA VAL A 636 24.26 5.20 -16.70
C VAL A 636 25.13 6.19 -15.95
N SER A 637 25.75 5.73 -14.87
CA SER A 637 26.76 6.51 -14.13
C SER A 637 28.15 6.12 -14.58
N LEU A 638 28.91 7.09 -15.12
CA LEU A 638 30.25 6.88 -15.67
C LEU A 638 31.24 7.88 -15.09
N PRO A 639 32.45 7.46 -14.73
CA PRO A 639 33.55 8.37 -14.45
C PRO A 639 34.02 9.02 -15.75
N LEU A 640 33.85 10.35 -15.84
CA LEU A 640 34.30 11.12 -17.01
C LEU A 640 35.42 12.08 -16.61
N SER A 641 36.52 12.04 -17.36
CA SER A 641 37.67 12.92 -17.20
C SER A 641 37.40 14.32 -17.81
N VAL A 642 38.21 15.30 -17.45
CA VAL A 642 38.19 16.57 -18.13
C VAL A 642 38.57 16.38 -19.61
N GLY A 643 37.75 16.93 -20.50
CA GLY A 643 37.93 16.79 -21.94
C GLY A 643 36.64 16.57 -22.70
N SER A 644 36.79 16.23 -23.98
CA SER A 644 35.67 15.99 -24.89
C SER A 644 35.47 14.49 -25.03
N HIS A 645 34.28 14.03 -24.62
CA HIS A 645 33.86 12.64 -24.73
C HIS A 645 32.89 12.48 -25.89
N LYS A 646 33.12 11.49 -26.76
CA LYS A 646 32.22 11.22 -27.87
C LYS A 646 30.91 10.66 -27.36
N ILE A 647 29.80 11.27 -27.73
CA ILE A 647 28.45 10.86 -27.33
C ILE A 647 27.66 10.45 -28.57
N SER A 648 26.98 9.33 -28.47
CA SER A 648 25.95 8.92 -29.42
C SER A 648 24.79 8.30 -28.68
N PHE A 649 23.55 8.73 -28.98
CA PHE A 649 22.38 8.06 -28.51
C PHE A 649 21.28 8.01 -29.59
N THR A 650 20.46 6.96 -29.53
CA THR A 650 19.34 6.75 -30.45
C THR A 650 18.01 6.78 -29.70
N TYR A 651 16.99 7.25 -30.39
CA TYR A 651 15.61 7.15 -29.96
C TYR A 651 14.71 6.80 -31.14
N ASN A 652 13.98 5.72 -31.02
CA ASN A 652 13.10 5.18 -32.04
C ASN A 652 11.65 5.19 -31.56
N PRO A 653 10.95 6.35 -31.58
CA PRO A 653 9.56 6.39 -31.20
C PRO A 653 8.71 5.53 -32.11
N THR A 654 7.88 4.66 -31.55
CA THR A 654 6.99 3.78 -32.29
C THR A 654 5.75 4.51 -32.79
N LEU A 655 5.01 3.92 -33.71
CA LEU A 655 3.69 4.44 -34.13
C LEU A 655 2.67 4.47 -32.95
N LYS A 656 2.95 3.68 -31.92
CA LYS A 656 2.12 3.57 -30.71
C LYS A 656 2.44 4.60 -29.63
N THR A 657 3.49 5.43 -29.83
CA THR A 657 3.82 6.52 -28.90
C THR A 657 2.64 7.50 -28.81
N PRO A 658 1.99 7.69 -27.65
CA PRO A 658 0.70 8.38 -27.56
C PRO A 658 0.78 9.88 -27.78
N THR A 659 1.90 10.52 -27.41
CA THR A 659 2.15 11.97 -27.57
C THR A 659 3.14 12.25 -28.69
N ALA A 660 3.35 13.53 -28.97
CA ALA A 660 4.50 13.94 -29.78
C ALA A 660 5.79 13.42 -29.12
N PRO A 661 6.59 12.60 -29.84
CA PRO A 661 7.81 12.07 -29.26
C PRO A 661 8.78 13.22 -28.93
N THR A 662 9.31 13.19 -27.73
CA THR A 662 10.37 14.12 -27.30
C THR A 662 11.43 13.36 -26.52
N VAL A 663 12.65 13.88 -26.44
CA VAL A 663 13.73 13.33 -25.64
C VAL A 663 14.46 14.44 -24.91
N ARG A 664 14.80 14.21 -23.65
CA ARG A 664 15.67 15.08 -22.87
C ARG A 664 16.97 14.34 -22.59
N PHE A 665 18.10 15.01 -22.85
CA PHE A 665 19.41 14.55 -22.44
C PHE A 665 19.86 15.35 -21.22
N ALA A 666 20.00 14.67 -20.10
CA ALA A 666 20.34 15.26 -18.82
C ALA A 666 21.58 14.60 -18.22
N TRP A 667 22.17 15.29 -17.25
CA TRP A 667 23.29 14.79 -16.47
C TRP A 667 23.18 15.16 -14.99
N ALA A 668 23.83 14.37 -14.15
CA ALA A 668 24.00 14.70 -12.73
C ALA A 668 25.43 14.34 -12.29
N PRO A 669 26.30 15.34 -12.02
CA PRO A 669 27.63 15.11 -11.51
C PRO A 669 27.59 14.80 -10.00
N LEU A 670 27.96 13.59 -9.60
CA LEU A 670 27.77 13.07 -8.25
C LEU A 670 28.57 13.83 -7.19
N ALA A 671 29.88 13.99 -7.40
CA ALA A 671 30.74 14.63 -6.41
C ALA A 671 30.41 16.13 -6.28
N GLN A 672 30.12 16.80 -7.40
CA GLN A 672 29.73 18.23 -7.39
C GLN A 672 28.39 18.42 -6.68
N ASN A 673 27.42 17.55 -6.92
CA ASN A 673 26.11 17.63 -6.24
C ASN A 673 26.23 17.28 -4.75
N THR A 674 27.03 16.29 -4.40
CA THR A 674 27.35 15.99 -3.00
C THR A 674 28.02 17.18 -2.30
N ALA A 675 28.96 17.86 -2.99
CA ALA A 675 29.61 19.07 -2.45
C ALA A 675 28.61 20.22 -2.22
N LYS A 676 27.61 20.38 -3.09
CA LYS A 676 26.51 21.34 -2.88
C LYS A 676 25.68 20.98 -1.65
N ALA A 677 25.38 19.68 -1.45
CA ALA A 677 24.65 19.21 -0.27
C ALA A 677 25.43 19.44 1.02
N VAL A 678 26.75 19.18 1.02
CA VAL A 678 27.65 19.49 2.13
C VAL A 678 27.67 20.99 2.43
N ALA A 679 27.82 21.84 1.39
CA ALA A 679 27.79 23.29 1.57
C ALA A 679 26.45 23.77 2.14
N ALA A 680 25.35 23.23 1.67
CA ALA A 680 24.03 23.55 2.22
C ALA A 680 23.91 23.15 3.68
N ALA A 681 24.38 21.96 4.08
CA ALA A 681 24.35 21.46 5.46
C ALA A 681 25.23 22.30 6.41
N THR A 682 26.32 22.91 5.90
CA THR A 682 27.19 23.75 6.71
C THR A 682 26.69 25.19 6.84
N THR A 683 25.87 25.67 5.92
CA THR A 683 25.42 27.07 5.89
C THR A 683 24.00 27.29 6.41
N ASN A 684 23.20 26.22 6.54
CA ASN A 684 21.85 26.30 7.07
C ASN A 684 21.80 25.77 8.52
N ASP A 685 20.90 26.32 9.32
CA ASP A 685 20.75 25.96 10.76
C ASP A 685 20.29 24.51 10.98
N GLU A 686 19.56 23.94 10.05
CA GLU A 686 18.94 22.63 10.10
C GLU A 686 19.16 21.88 8.78
N THR A 687 19.30 20.57 8.85
CA THR A 687 19.49 19.73 7.67
C THR A 687 18.53 18.56 7.69
N VAL A 688 17.76 18.37 6.61
CA VAL A 688 16.86 17.23 6.42
C VAL A 688 17.29 16.45 5.17
N ILE A 689 17.55 15.15 5.36
CA ILE A 689 18.05 14.25 4.32
C ILE A 689 16.96 13.24 3.99
N PHE A 690 16.45 13.25 2.77
CA PHE A 690 15.39 12.39 2.26
C PHE A 690 15.97 11.21 1.50
N VAL A 691 15.64 10.00 1.91
CA VAL A 691 16.12 8.74 1.33
C VAL A 691 15.00 7.70 1.23
N ASP A 692 15.22 6.67 0.40
CA ASP A 692 14.24 5.61 0.20
C ASP A 692 14.89 4.24 -0.07
N ASP A 693 14.11 3.17 0.15
CA ASP A 693 14.54 1.78 -0.05
C ASP A 693 14.41 1.27 -1.49
N SER A 694 14.09 2.15 -2.44
CA SER A 694 13.95 1.75 -3.83
C SER A 694 15.30 1.40 -4.44
N THR A 695 15.55 0.11 -4.56
CA THR A 695 16.68 -0.40 -5.33
C THR A 695 16.23 -0.84 -6.73
N PRO A 696 17.06 -0.65 -7.79
CA PRO A 696 16.78 -1.26 -9.07
C PRO A 696 16.57 -2.77 -8.91
N GLY A 697 15.43 -3.28 -9.33
CA GLY A 697 15.08 -4.71 -9.22
C GLY A 697 14.10 -5.07 -8.10
N THR A 698 13.60 -4.12 -7.31
CA THR A 698 12.57 -4.36 -6.28
C THR A 698 11.16 -4.44 -6.86
N THR A 699 11.02 -4.82 -8.12
CA THR A 699 9.70 -5.05 -8.73
C THR A 699 9.09 -6.35 -8.26
N GLN A 700 7.80 -6.36 -8.11
CA GLN A 700 6.99 -7.56 -7.95
C GLN A 700 7.13 -8.56 -9.12
N GLY A 701 7.74 -8.16 -10.22
CA GLY A 701 8.05 -9.02 -11.35
C GLY A 701 9.45 -9.62 -11.33
N ALA A 702 10.32 -9.21 -10.40
CA ALA A 702 11.45 -10.04 -10.05
C ALA A 702 10.86 -11.28 -9.39
N GLY A 703 10.70 -12.33 -10.17
CA GLY A 703 10.22 -13.61 -9.67
C GLY A 703 11.00 -14.01 -8.42
N PRO A 704 10.49 -14.94 -7.64
CA PRO A 704 11.08 -15.40 -6.38
C PRO A 704 12.55 -15.83 -6.50
N ASN A 705 13.03 -16.06 -7.70
CA ASN A 705 14.43 -16.35 -8.02
C ASN A 705 15.43 -15.19 -7.75
N SER A 706 14.96 -13.98 -7.45
CA SER A 706 15.87 -12.88 -7.09
C SER A 706 16.00 -12.67 -5.58
N SER A 707 15.16 -13.28 -4.76
CA SER A 707 15.22 -13.19 -3.30
C SER A 707 15.73 -14.48 -2.65
N THR A 708 16.82 -15.00 -3.16
CA THR A 708 17.56 -16.08 -2.48
C THR A 708 18.23 -15.61 -1.19
N SER A 709 18.14 -14.31 -0.85
CA SER A 709 18.61 -13.81 0.42
C SER A 709 17.42 -13.38 1.29
N ALA A 710 17.33 -13.97 2.48
CA ALA A 710 16.52 -13.44 3.58
C ALA A 710 17.08 -12.12 4.14
N ALA A 711 18.00 -11.50 3.41
CA ALA A 711 18.68 -10.28 3.78
C ALA A 711 17.70 -9.12 3.89
N LEU A 712 17.92 -8.24 4.86
CA LEU A 712 17.18 -7.00 5.01
C LEU A 712 17.31 -6.12 3.77
N ARG A 713 16.32 -5.28 3.57
CA ARG A 713 16.47 -4.17 2.64
C ARG A 713 17.55 -3.23 3.14
N ASN A 714 18.35 -2.76 2.21
CA ASN A 714 19.39 -1.77 2.47
C ASN A 714 19.15 -0.58 1.55
N LEU A 715 19.39 0.61 2.05
CA LEU A 715 19.59 1.76 1.17
C LEU A 715 20.80 1.46 0.27
N ASN A 716 20.78 1.95 -0.97
CA ASN A 716 21.96 1.80 -1.80
C ASN A 716 23.15 2.57 -1.17
N LYS A 717 24.37 2.11 -1.47
CA LYS A 717 25.59 2.65 -0.89
C LYS A 717 25.71 4.18 -1.07
N THR A 718 25.27 4.71 -2.18
CA THR A 718 25.35 6.15 -2.47
C THR A 718 24.45 6.97 -1.56
N GLN A 719 23.29 6.46 -1.17
CA GLN A 719 22.42 7.11 -0.19
C GLN A 719 23.03 7.04 1.21
N VAL A 720 23.59 5.90 1.61
CA VAL A 720 24.29 5.75 2.89
C VAL A 720 25.49 6.69 2.97
N ASP A 721 26.29 6.78 1.91
CA ASP A 721 27.42 7.70 1.81
C ASP A 721 26.97 9.17 1.90
N LEU A 722 25.85 9.53 1.26
CA LEU A 722 25.26 10.86 1.35
C LEU A 722 24.86 11.20 2.79
N ILE A 723 24.12 10.30 3.45
CA ILE A 723 23.72 10.49 4.86
C ILE A 723 24.96 10.77 5.70
N ASN A 724 25.96 9.89 5.66
CA ASN A 724 27.15 10.00 6.49
C ASN A 724 27.95 11.26 6.20
N THR A 725 28.11 11.63 4.94
CA THR A 725 28.89 12.81 4.53
C THR A 725 28.19 14.10 4.92
N VAL A 726 26.89 14.20 4.69
CA VAL A 726 26.10 15.40 4.95
C VAL A 726 25.89 15.60 6.46
N SER A 727 25.58 14.53 7.20
CA SER A 727 25.42 14.63 8.66
C SER A 727 26.73 15.00 9.37
N ALA A 728 27.86 14.42 8.94
CA ALA A 728 29.16 14.80 9.47
C ALA A 728 29.47 16.29 9.21
N ALA A 729 29.13 16.83 8.05
CA ALA A 729 29.30 18.24 7.71
C ALA A 729 28.39 19.14 8.56
N ALA A 730 27.12 18.78 8.74
CA ALA A 730 26.19 19.49 9.62
C ALA A 730 26.71 19.53 11.06
N HIS A 731 27.14 18.38 11.60
CA HIS A 731 27.67 18.28 12.96
C HIS A 731 28.96 19.07 13.15
N ALA A 732 29.87 19.09 12.16
CA ALA A 732 31.08 19.91 12.20
C ALA A 732 30.77 21.42 12.24
N ALA A 733 29.65 21.84 11.67
CA ALA A 733 29.13 23.21 11.72
C ALA A 733 28.32 23.51 13.00
N GLY A 734 28.10 22.51 13.86
CA GLY A 734 27.29 22.65 15.08
C GLY A 734 25.78 22.54 14.83
N HIS A 735 25.38 22.07 13.66
CA HIS A 735 23.99 21.90 13.25
C HIS A 735 23.53 20.44 13.47
N LYS A 736 22.21 20.22 13.40
CA LYS A 736 21.59 18.90 13.54
C LYS A 736 21.25 18.30 12.15
N ALA A 737 21.29 16.98 12.07
CA ALA A 737 20.93 16.22 10.89
C ALA A 737 19.73 15.32 11.18
N VAL A 738 18.69 15.46 10.38
CA VAL A 738 17.46 14.68 10.40
C VAL A 738 17.38 13.85 9.14
N VAL A 739 17.06 12.56 9.27
CA VAL A 739 16.75 11.70 8.11
C VAL A 739 15.26 11.45 8.05
N VAL A 740 14.68 11.63 6.88
CA VAL A 740 13.35 11.15 6.50
C VAL A 740 13.54 9.93 5.63
N LEU A 741 13.04 8.79 6.11
CA LEU A 741 13.11 7.52 5.40
C LEU A 741 11.76 7.22 4.77
N ASN A 742 11.76 6.86 3.48
CA ASN A 742 10.62 6.31 2.80
C ASN A 742 10.89 4.84 2.48
N SER A 743 10.14 3.93 3.07
CA SER A 743 10.38 2.51 2.86
C SER A 743 9.09 1.69 2.70
N GLY A 744 9.21 0.54 2.05
CA GLY A 744 8.11 -0.42 1.89
C GLY A 744 8.20 -1.59 2.86
N THR A 745 9.22 -1.61 3.72
CA THR A 745 9.48 -2.68 4.69
C THR A 745 10.55 -2.23 5.68
N ALA A 746 10.92 -3.07 6.62
CA ALA A 746 12.04 -2.81 7.51
C ALA A 746 13.37 -2.69 6.73
N VAL A 747 14.16 -1.68 7.06
CA VAL A 747 15.42 -1.33 6.41
C VAL A 747 16.55 -1.35 7.43
N ALA A 748 17.71 -1.90 7.05
CA ALA A 748 18.90 -1.80 7.86
C ALA A 748 19.43 -0.35 7.89
N MET A 749 19.79 0.13 9.07
CA MET A 749 20.22 1.52 9.30
C MET A 749 21.65 1.60 9.88
N PRO A 750 22.69 1.19 9.14
CA PRO A 750 24.07 1.24 9.68
C PRO A 750 24.56 2.67 9.94
N TRP A 751 23.79 3.67 9.51
CA TRP A 751 24.06 5.10 9.63
C TRP A 751 23.31 5.76 10.80
N VAL A 752 22.45 5.04 11.52
CA VAL A 752 21.52 5.63 12.49
C VAL A 752 22.22 6.40 13.63
N ASP A 753 23.41 5.97 14.04
CA ASP A 753 24.18 6.65 15.07
C ASP A 753 24.81 7.97 14.61
N ASN A 754 24.87 8.21 13.30
CA ASN A 754 25.46 9.39 12.69
C ASN A 754 24.47 10.55 12.49
N VAL A 755 23.21 10.39 12.90
CA VAL A 755 22.15 11.40 12.73
C VAL A 755 21.43 11.65 14.06
N ASP A 756 20.83 12.84 14.22
CA ASP A 756 20.16 13.22 15.46
C ASP A 756 18.69 12.77 15.50
N SER A 757 18.03 12.64 14.35
CA SER A 757 16.64 12.20 14.27
C SER A 757 16.36 11.38 13.03
N VAL A 758 15.41 10.45 13.15
CA VAL A 758 14.90 9.62 12.04
C VAL A 758 13.39 9.62 12.09
N LEU A 759 12.76 10.04 11.00
CA LEU A 759 11.32 9.96 10.77
C LEU A 759 11.05 8.97 9.62
N GLU A 760 10.40 7.85 9.92
CA GLU A 760 9.92 6.90 8.92
C GLU A 760 8.57 7.34 8.40
N MET A 761 8.46 7.57 7.12
CA MET A 761 7.22 8.00 6.45
C MET A 761 6.64 6.92 5.57
N TRP A 762 7.30 5.77 5.48
CA TRP A 762 6.90 4.70 4.57
C TRP A 762 6.75 5.23 3.13
N TYR A 763 5.77 4.69 2.36
CA TYR A 763 5.30 5.32 1.13
C TYR A 763 3.98 6.04 1.44
N PRO A 764 4.02 7.38 1.60
CA PRO A 764 2.98 8.12 2.30
C PRO A 764 1.81 8.58 1.42
N GLY A 765 1.70 8.10 0.18
CA GLY A 765 0.66 8.57 -0.73
C GLY A 765 0.92 9.96 -1.32
N GLU A 766 -0.06 10.48 -2.07
CA GLU A 766 0.15 11.71 -2.87
C GLU A 766 0.33 13.00 -2.05
N ARG A 767 -0.17 13.06 -0.81
CA ARG A 767 -0.01 14.20 0.10
C ARG A 767 1.16 14.04 1.08
N GLY A 768 2.00 13.02 0.87
CA GLY A 768 3.08 12.66 1.78
C GLY A 768 4.12 13.75 2.04
N GLY A 769 4.41 14.61 1.05
CA GLY A 769 5.34 15.72 1.25
C GLY A 769 4.83 16.74 2.25
N GLU A 770 3.54 17.04 2.23
CA GLU A 770 2.88 17.95 3.17
C GLU A 770 2.78 17.31 4.56
N ALA A 771 2.34 16.06 4.65
CA ALA A 771 2.32 15.32 5.90
C ALA A 771 3.70 15.28 6.55
N THR A 772 4.76 14.99 5.77
CA THR A 772 6.14 15.00 6.25
C THR A 772 6.53 16.38 6.81
N SER A 773 6.22 17.45 6.09
CA SER A 773 6.49 18.81 6.57
C SER A 773 5.74 19.13 7.86
N ASN A 774 4.46 18.75 7.96
CA ASN A 774 3.65 18.97 9.16
C ASN A 774 4.23 18.25 10.39
N LEU A 775 4.69 17.02 10.22
CA LEU A 775 5.38 16.26 11.26
C LEU A 775 6.72 16.89 11.62
N LEU A 776 7.57 17.21 10.63
CA LEU A 776 8.89 17.80 10.86
C LEU A 776 8.83 19.12 11.66
N TYR A 777 7.86 19.98 11.38
CA TYR A 777 7.68 21.26 12.07
C TYR A 777 6.76 21.19 13.29
N GLY A 778 6.22 20.00 13.61
CA GLY A 778 5.37 19.80 14.79
C GLY A 778 4.02 20.49 14.73
N LEU A 779 3.50 20.74 13.52
CA LEU A 779 2.11 21.09 13.28
C LEU A 779 1.20 19.92 13.62
N VAL A 780 1.68 18.74 13.35
CA VAL A 780 1.13 17.46 13.80
C VAL A 780 2.17 16.76 14.68
N ASN A 781 1.73 16.16 15.76
CA ASN A 781 2.60 15.42 16.66
C ASN A 781 2.68 13.95 16.17
N PRO A 782 3.88 13.41 15.91
CA PRO A 782 4.00 12.01 15.53
C PRO A 782 3.31 11.08 16.53
N SER A 783 2.47 10.20 16.03
CA SER A 783 1.74 9.19 16.83
C SER A 783 1.96 7.77 16.32
N GLY A 784 2.59 7.61 15.16
CA GLY A 784 2.79 6.33 14.52
C GLY A 784 3.62 5.36 15.35
N LYS A 785 3.30 4.08 15.26
CA LYS A 785 3.97 2.95 15.90
C LYS A 785 4.35 1.90 14.85
N LEU A 786 5.52 1.30 14.95
CA LEU A 786 5.98 0.32 13.97
C LEU A 786 5.07 -0.92 13.92
N PRO A 787 4.49 -1.27 12.77
CA PRO A 787 3.67 -2.46 12.61
C PRO A 787 4.49 -3.71 12.35
N MET A 788 5.81 -3.57 12.30
CA MET A 788 6.76 -4.67 12.18
C MET A 788 8.09 -4.30 12.85
N THR A 789 8.78 -5.32 13.33
CA THR A 789 10.11 -5.18 13.92
C THR A 789 11.14 -4.75 12.88
N PHE A 790 12.01 -3.80 13.23
CA PHE A 790 13.18 -3.42 12.45
C PHE A 790 14.39 -4.16 13.01
N PRO A 791 14.91 -5.18 12.33
CA PRO A 791 16.12 -5.88 12.77
C PRO A 791 17.35 -4.97 12.74
N LYS A 792 18.30 -5.23 13.61
CA LYS A 792 19.55 -4.46 13.66
C LYS A 792 20.43 -4.66 12.44
N ASN A 793 20.47 -5.89 11.94
CA ASN A 793 21.21 -6.32 10.75
C ASN A 793 20.67 -7.66 10.25
N ASP A 794 21.23 -8.17 9.17
CA ASP A 794 20.82 -9.46 8.59
C ASP A 794 20.95 -10.64 9.55
N ASP A 795 21.99 -10.64 10.38
CA ASP A 795 22.24 -11.73 11.34
C ASP A 795 21.24 -11.76 12.50
N SER A 796 20.53 -10.64 12.72
CA SER A 796 19.53 -10.51 13.79
C SER A 796 18.10 -10.80 13.34
N THR A 797 17.92 -11.56 12.26
CA THR A 797 16.60 -12.01 11.81
C THR A 797 16.37 -13.50 12.10
N PRO A 798 15.13 -13.95 12.29
CA PRO A 798 14.80 -15.37 12.46
C PRO A 798 15.15 -16.22 11.25
N PHE A 799 15.54 -15.61 10.13
CA PHE A 799 15.82 -16.26 8.85
C PHE A 799 17.30 -16.35 8.53
N SER A 800 18.13 -15.67 9.30
CA SER A 800 19.59 -15.65 9.09
C SER A 800 20.18 -17.06 9.14
N GLY A 801 20.86 -17.45 8.06
CA GLY A 801 21.50 -18.76 7.95
C GLY A 801 20.54 -19.96 7.90
N ASN A 802 19.21 -19.74 7.93
CA ASN A 802 18.22 -20.81 7.94
C ASN A 802 17.56 -21.01 6.56
N LEU A 803 18.18 -21.81 5.72
CA LEU A 803 17.67 -22.12 4.38
C LEU A 803 16.34 -22.89 4.40
N GLU A 804 16.08 -23.69 5.44
CA GLU A 804 14.82 -24.44 5.56
C GLU A 804 13.61 -23.53 5.66
N ARG A 805 13.78 -22.38 6.31
CA ARG A 805 12.70 -21.37 6.49
C ARG A 805 12.52 -20.46 5.27
N THR A 806 13.49 -20.39 4.37
CA THR A 806 13.52 -19.38 3.29
C THR A 806 13.39 -19.95 1.89
N THR A 807 14.25 -20.87 1.50
CA THR A 807 14.31 -21.41 0.13
C THR A 807 13.90 -22.89 0.06
N GLY A 808 13.74 -23.53 1.22
CA GLY A 808 13.54 -24.97 1.32
C GLY A 808 14.84 -25.76 1.19
N THR A 809 14.92 -26.87 1.89
CA THR A 809 15.99 -27.85 1.75
C THR A 809 15.39 -29.18 1.29
N GLN A 810 16.09 -29.85 0.39
CA GLN A 810 15.72 -31.19 -0.02
C GLN A 810 16.35 -32.19 0.95
N THR A 811 15.53 -32.96 1.63
CA THR A 811 16.01 -34.10 2.43
C THR A 811 16.26 -35.31 1.52
N ALA A 812 17.01 -36.29 2.00
CA ALA A 812 17.30 -37.50 1.23
C ALA A 812 16.05 -38.31 0.83
N THR A 813 14.91 -38.02 1.43
CA THR A 813 13.62 -38.68 1.19
C THR A 813 12.63 -37.83 0.41
N GLU A 814 12.89 -36.54 0.21
CA GLU A 814 12.01 -35.62 -0.51
C GLU A 814 12.43 -35.54 -1.98
N THR A 815 11.49 -35.67 -2.89
CA THR A 815 11.71 -35.52 -4.33
C THR A 815 11.78 -34.07 -4.78
N THR A 816 11.22 -33.14 -3.99
CA THR A 816 11.21 -31.69 -4.22
C THR A 816 11.53 -30.96 -2.92
N PRO A 817 12.29 -29.86 -2.93
CA PRO A 817 12.51 -29.06 -1.73
C PRO A 817 11.19 -28.48 -1.20
N SER A 818 11.07 -28.38 0.13
CA SER A 818 9.94 -27.74 0.79
C SER A 818 10.41 -26.69 1.78
N ILE A 819 9.64 -25.60 1.92
CA ILE A 819 9.89 -24.53 2.89
C ILE A 819 9.19 -24.93 4.19
N LYS A 820 9.94 -25.07 5.27
CA LYS A 820 9.44 -25.48 6.57
C LYS A 820 9.21 -24.27 7.47
N TRP A 821 7.96 -24.03 7.84
CA TRP A 821 7.61 -22.89 8.71
C TRP A 821 7.78 -23.27 10.19
N THR A 822 9.03 -23.49 10.58
CA THR A 822 9.40 -23.92 11.94
C THR A 822 9.39 -22.78 12.96
N ASP A 823 9.18 -21.54 12.53
CA ASP A 823 8.84 -20.43 13.39
C ASP A 823 7.47 -20.62 14.09
N GLY A 824 6.56 -21.38 13.48
CA GLY A 824 5.28 -21.67 14.10
C GLY A 824 4.48 -20.41 14.38
N VAL A 825 4.06 -20.20 15.65
CA VAL A 825 3.33 -18.99 16.08
C VAL A 825 4.25 -17.80 16.40
N ASP A 826 5.57 -18.01 16.45
CA ASP A 826 6.54 -16.97 16.81
C ASP A 826 7.01 -16.19 15.56
N VAL A 827 6.09 -15.43 14.98
CA VAL A 827 6.35 -14.55 13.83
C VAL A 827 6.62 -13.12 14.30
N GLY A 828 7.58 -12.45 13.67
CA GLY A 828 7.91 -11.06 13.97
C GLY A 828 8.42 -10.87 15.39
N TYR A 829 7.92 -9.86 16.10
CA TYR A 829 8.33 -9.53 17.47
C TYR A 829 8.21 -10.71 18.46
N ARG A 830 7.29 -11.66 18.21
CA ARG A 830 7.10 -12.82 19.07
C ARG A 830 8.36 -13.69 19.13
N TRP A 831 9.08 -13.78 18.03
CA TRP A 831 10.36 -14.48 17.97
C TRP A 831 11.43 -13.74 18.77
N TYR A 832 11.48 -12.40 18.70
CA TYR A 832 12.46 -11.60 19.46
C TYR A 832 12.21 -11.65 20.97
N THR A 833 10.96 -11.84 21.38
CA THR A 833 10.59 -11.98 22.81
C THR A 833 10.80 -13.39 23.36
N ASP A 834 11.11 -14.38 22.52
CA ASP A 834 11.43 -15.73 22.95
C ASP A 834 12.74 -15.70 23.77
N PRO A 835 12.74 -16.24 25.02
CA PRO A 835 13.94 -16.32 25.85
C PRO A 835 15.12 -17.01 25.16
N MET A 836 14.85 -17.95 24.24
CA MET A 836 15.90 -18.63 23.47
C MET A 836 16.51 -17.75 22.39
N ALA A 837 15.78 -16.82 21.81
CA ALA A 837 16.29 -15.81 20.88
C ALA A 837 17.18 -14.82 21.62
N ASN A 838 16.77 -14.35 22.79
CA ASN A 838 17.54 -13.44 23.65
C ASN A 838 18.87 -14.04 24.12
N ILE A 839 18.93 -15.35 24.38
CA ILE A 839 20.19 -16.02 24.73
C ILE A 839 21.21 -15.92 23.59
N LYS A 840 20.77 -15.79 22.35
CA LYS A 840 21.63 -15.62 21.17
C LYS A 840 22.03 -14.16 20.90
N GLY A 841 21.53 -13.19 21.68
CA GLY A 841 21.84 -11.75 21.51
C GLY A 841 21.16 -11.13 20.29
N PHE A 842 20.02 -11.65 19.89
CA PHE A 842 19.20 -11.08 18.82
C PHE A 842 18.29 -9.98 19.38
N GLU A 843 18.77 -8.75 19.32
CA GLU A 843 17.99 -7.57 19.68
C GLU A 843 17.53 -6.85 18.42
N PRO A 844 16.28 -6.38 18.34
CA PRO A 844 15.86 -5.52 17.22
C PRO A 844 16.56 -4.16 17.32
N LEU A 845 16.67 -3.46 16.21
CA LEU A 845 17.03 -2.03 16.21
C LEU A 845 15.88 -1.21 16.78
N TYR A 846 14.68 -1.48 16.30
CA TYR A 846 13.42 -0.94 16.84
C TYR A 846 12.38 -2.06 16.94
N PRO A 847 11.75 -2.25 18.10
CA PRO A 847 10.77 -3.31 18.29
C PRO A 847 9.42 -2.96 17.65
N PHE A 848 8.61 -3.97 17.44
CA PHE A 848 7.19 -3.81 17.07
C PHE A 848 6.46 -2.90 18.07
N GLY A 849 5.62 -2.02 17.56
CA GLY A 849 4.87 -1.07 18.38
C GLY A 849 5.65 0.17 18.79
N PHE A 850 6.96 0.26 18.49
CA PHE A 850 7.79 1.41 18.84
C PHE A 850 7.44 2.65 18.01
N GLY A 851 7.48 3.82 18.63
CA GLY A 851 7.36 5.13 18.02
C GLY A 851 7.36 6.22 19.07
N LEU A 852 8.17 7.25 18.84
CA LEU A 852 8.31 8.42 19.72
C LEU A 852 7.26 9.48 19.41
N SER A 853 7.09 10.44 20.34
CA SER A 853 6.19 11.58 20.22
C SER A 853 6.87 12.85 20.70
N TYR A 854 6.38 14.02 20.27
CA TYR A 854 6.80 15.33 20.82
C TYR A 854 6.19 15.63 22.20
N THR A 855 5.35 14.73 22.70
CA THR A 855 4.80 14.76 24.07
C THR A 855 5.17 13.45 24.80
N THR A 856 4.74 13.32 26.05
CA THR A 856 5.00 12.11 26.83
C THR A 856 3.71 11.58 27.42
N PHE A 857 3.59 10.25 27.49
CA PHE A 857 2.44 9.59 28.04
C PHE A 857 2.81 8.75 29.27
N ARG A 858 1.87 8.54 30.17
CA ARG A 858 2.03 7.69 31.34
C ARG A 858 0.81 6.82 31.54
N TYR A 859 1.05 5.52 31.67
CA TYR A 859 0.04 4.55 32.05
C TYR A 859 0.02 4.30 33.54
N SER A 860 -1.15 4.00 34.09
CA SER A 860 -1.32 3.69 35.52
C SER A 860 -2.61 2.94 35.79
N GLY A 861 -2.72 2.29 36.95
CA GLY A 861 -3.94 1.68 37.43
C GLY A 861 -4.43 0.50 36.60
N LEU A 862 -3.51 -0.32 36.07
CA LEU A 862 -3.86 -1.53 35.31
C LEU A 862 -4.65 -2.50 36.19
N HIS A 863 -5.82 -2.88 35.71
CA HIS A 863 -6.69 -3.88 36.33
C HIS A 863 -7.32 -4.79 35.28
N VAL A 864 -7.32 -6.08 35.54
CA VAL A 864 -7.84 -7.09 34.62
C VAL A 864 -8.94 -7.93 35.27
N LYS A 865 -10.05 -8.09 34.57
CA LYS A 865 -11.16 -8.98 34.97
C LYS A 865 -11.41 -10.03 33.90
N ASN A 866 -11.87 -11.22 34.30
CA ASN A 866 -12.45 -12.13 33.33
C ASN A 866 -13.79 -11.58 32.84
N ALA A 867 -14.00 -11.58 31.54
CA ALA A 867 -15.25 -11.21 30.90
C ALA A 867 -16.24 -12.40 30.85
N GLU A 868 -17.52 -12.12 30.62
CA GLU A 868 -18.58 -13.16 30.61
C GLU A 868 -18.45 -14.13 29.45
N ASP A 869 -17.89 -13.71 28.33
CA ASP A 869 -17.65 -14.53 27.14
C ASP A 869 -16.44 -15.47 27.27
N GLY A 870 -15.69 -15.37 28.39
CA GLY A 870 -14.45 -16.10 28.63
C GLY A 870 -13.19 -15.35 28.16
N GLY A 871 -13.32 -14.08 27.75
CA GLY A 871 -12.24 -13.15 27.47
C GLY A 871 -11.80 -12.37 28.72
N LEU A 872 -11.19 -11.20 28.50
CA LEU A 872 -10.71 -10.33 29.57
C LEU A 872 -11.14 -8.87 29.32
N ASP A 873 -11.51 -8.16 30.39
CA ASP A 873 -11.63 -6.70 30.39
C ASP A 873 -10.41 -6.09 31.05
N VAL A 874 -9.65 -5.30 30.31
CA VAL A 874 -8.40 -4.65 30.73
C VAL A 874 -8.65 -3.17 30.89
N THR A 875 -8.61 -2.68 32.13
CA THR A 875 -8.86 -1.26 32.46
C THR A 875 -7.56 -0.60 32.94
N PHE A 876 -7.28 0.61 32.45
CA PHE A 876 -6.13 1.40 32.82
C PHE A 876 -6.40 2.89 32.60
N ASN A 877 -5.50 3.73 33.13
CA ASN A 877 -5.48 5.16 32.85
C ASN A 877 -4.29 5.50 31.97
N VAL A 878 -4.51 6.33 30.98
CA VAL A 878 -3.46 6.97 30.17
C VAL A 878 -3.53 8.49 30.39
N LYS A 879 -2.37 9.12 30.57
CA LYS A 879 -2.24 10.56 30.74
C LYS A 879 -1.18 11.12 29.82
N ASN A 880 -1.52 12.16 29.07
CA ASN A 880 -0.53 13.00 28.41
C ASN A 880 0.14 13.87 29.48
N THR A 881 1.43 13.62 29.76
CA THR A 881 2.21 14.32 30.78
C THR A 881 3.04 15.47 30.24
N GLY A 882 3.09 15.62 28.90
CA GLY A 882 3.82 16.68 28.23
C GLY A 882 2.98 17.94 28.02
N LYS A 883 3.50 18.81 27.16
CA LYS A 883 2.96 20.15 26.90
C LYS A 883 2.29 20.32 25.54
N LYS A 884 2.29 19.27 24.71
CA LYS A 884 1.66 19.26 23.40
C LYS A 884 0.52 18.25 23.39
N ASP A 885 -0.53 18.53 22.61
CA ASP A 885 -1.53 17.54 22.31
C ASP A 885 -0.90 16.41 21.51
N GLY A 886 -1.43 15.20 21.62
CA GLY A 886 -0.92 14.06 20.88
C GLY A 886 -1.72 12.79 21.11
N ALA A 887 -1.51 11.82 20.24
CA ALA A 887 -2.10 10.50 20.40
C ALA A 887 -1.03 9.48 20.83
N ASP A 888 -1.50 8.43 21.48
CA ASP A 888 -0.69 7.26 21.83
C ASP A 888 -1.49 5.99 21.65
N SER A 889 -0.78 4.89 21.39
CA SER A 889 -1.40 3.61 21.12
C SER A 889 -0.97 2.57 22.18
N PRO A 890 -1.69 2.51 23.32
CA PRO A 890 -1.45 1.51 24.34
C PRO A 890 -1.71 0.10 23.81
N GLN A 891 -0.79 -0.80 24.08
CA GLN A 891 -0.76 -2.17 23.58
C GLN A 891 -0.87 -3.15 24.75
N VAL A 892 -1.83 -4.06 24.68
CA VAL A 892 -2.05 -5.10 25.70
C VAL A 892 -1.51 -6.42 25.21
N TYR A 893 -0.61 -6.98 25.96
CA TYR A 893 0.03 -8.26 25.67
C TYR A 893 -0.33 -9.31 26.71
N ILE A 894 -0.38 -10.58 26.27
CA ILE A 894 -0.61 -11.72 27.16
C ILE A 894 0.52 -12.73 27.06
N GLY A 895 0.98 -13.21 28.20
CA GLY A 895 2.01 -14.24 28.32
C GLY A 895 1.45 -15.64 28.11
N ALA A 896 2.35 -16.63 28.05
CA ALA A 896 2.02 -18.05 27.94
C ALA A 896 1.13 -18.55 29.09
N SER A 897 0.33 -19.58 28.85
CA SER A 897 -0.49 -20.27 29.85
C SER A 897 0.29 -21.48 30.40
N PRO A 898 0.49 -21.55 31.71
CA PRO A 898 1.35 -22.59 32.30
C PRO A 898 0.73 -24.00 32.31
N ASP A 899 -0.58 -24.12 32.06
CA ASP A 899 -1.33 -25.35 32.11
C ASP A 899 -1.57 -26.00 30.74
N LEU A 900 -1.19 -25.35 29.65
CA LEU A 900 -1.21 -25.93 28.32
C LEU A 900 -0.01 -26.86 28.10
N ALA A 901 -0.24 -28.00 27.48
CA ALA A 901 0.80 -28.98 27.21
C ALA A 901 1.90 -28.40 26.32
N VAL A 902 3.16 -28.73 26.63
CA VAL A 902 4.31 -28.33 25.81
C VAL A 902 4.19 -28.88 24.39
N PRO A 903 4.72 -28.17 23.36
CA PRO A 903 4.61 -28.61 21.98
C PRO A 903 5.41 -29.89 21.72
N THR A 904 4.89 -30.70 20.80
CA THR A 904 5.61 -31.83 20.21
C THR A 904 5.80 -31.55 18.72
N TYR A 905 6.95 -31.92 18.20
CA TYR A 905 7.37 -31.60 16.84
C TYR A 905 7.54 -32.85 15.98
N ASP A 906 7.27 -32.72 14.69
CA ASP A 906 7.61 -33.75 13.70
C ASP A 906 9.12 -33.71 13.34
N ALA A 907 9.54 -34.57 12.42
CA ALA A 907 10.92 -34.62 11.95
C ALA A 907 11.37 -33.34 11.21
N ASN A 908 10.46 -32.49 10.80
CA ASN A 908 10.69 -31.22 10.14
C ASN A 908 10.74 -30.02 11.12
N GLY A 909 10.57 -30.28 12.41
CA GLY A 909 10.48 -29.23 13.43
C GLY A 909 9.14 -28.48 13.44
N ILE A 910 8.08 -29.07 12.89
CA ILE A 910 6.74 -28.49 12.85
C ILE A 910 5.92 -29.04 14.02
N VAL A 911 5.15 -28.17 14.68
CA VAL A 911 4.28 -28.55 15.80
C VAL A 911 3.14 -29.44 15.31
N ILE A 912 3.05 -30.64 15.92
CA ILE A 912 2.03 -31.66 15.62
C ILE A 912 1.17 -32.05 16.82
N GLY A 913 1.44 -31.49 18.00
CA GLY A 913 0.66 -31.70 19.22
C GLY A 913 1.15 -30.82 20.35
N GLY A 914 0.36 -30.70 21.40
CA GLY A 914 0.61 -29.68 22.43
C GLY A 914 0.44 -28.27 21.89
N PHE A 915 1.05 -27.28 22.53
CA PHE A 915 0.87 -25.87 22.20
C PHE A 915 2.20 -25.14 22.22
N GLN A 916 2.61 -24.60 21.07
CA GLN A 916 3.64 -23.56 21.03
C GLN A 916 3.03 -22.26 21.53
N GLN A 917 3.65 -21.63 22.50
CA GLN A 917 3.13 -20.40 23.07
C GLN A 917 4.23 -19.33 23.03
N SER A 918 3.94 -18.24 22.37
CA SER A 918 4.79 -17.07 22.42
C SER A 918 4.93 -16.56 23.87
N ALA A 919 6.13 -16.15 24.25
CA ALA A 919 6.35 -15.53 25.56
C ALA A 919 5.46 -14.28 25.73
N GLN A 920 5.09 -13.65 24.63
CA GLN A 920 4.29 -12.44 24.58
C GLN A 920 3.51 -12.37 23.28
N LYS A 921 2.19 -12.19 23.38
CA LYS A 921 1.26 -12.05 22.26
C LYS A 921 0.43 -10.79 22.42
N LEU A 922 0.41 -9.88 21.44
CA LEU A 922 -0.52 -8.76 21.39
C LEU A 922 -1.97 -9.28 21.29
N VAL A 923 -2.85 -8.80 22.15
CA VAL A 923 -4.25 -9.24 22.21
C VAL A 923 -5.23 -8.09 22.14
N GLN A 924 -4.76 -6.85 22.35
CA GLN A 924 -5.59 -5.66 22.18
C GLN A 924 -4.72 -4.41 22.07
N PHE A 925 -5.24 -3.39 21.40
CA PHE A 925 -4.66 -2.04 21.31
C PHE A 925 -5.77 -1.01 21.12
N ASP A 926 -5.43 0.26 21.32
CA ASP A 926 -6.33 1.38 21.01
C ASP A 926 -5.50 2.59 20.58
N HIS A 927 -6.10 3.51 19.85
CA HIS A 927 -5.50 4.80 19.49
C HIS A 927 -6.21 5.89 20.28
N ILE A 928 -5.47 6.64 21.10
CA ILE A 928 -6.07 7.56 22.09
C ILE A 928 -5.48 8.95 21.94
N GLN A 929 -6.27 9.87 21.44
CA GLN A 929 -5.95 11.30 21.37
C GLN A 929 -6.16 11.96 22.74
N LEU A 930 -5.14 12.72 23.22
CA LEU A 930 -5.19 13.44 24.49
C LEU A 930 -4.59 14.84 24.35
N ALA A 931 -5.30 15.84 24.85
CA ALA A 931 -4.74 17.18 25.03
C ALA A 931 -3.61 17.17 26.10
N ALA A 932 -2.75 18.18 26.06
CA ALA A 932 -1.69 18.36 27.06
C ALA A 932 -2.25 18.33 28.48
N GLY A 933 -1.70 17.46 29.32
CA GLY A 933 -2.16 17.27 30.71
C GLY A 933 -3.42 16.42 30.88
N GLN A 934 -4.15 16.09 29.83
CA GLN A 934 -5.38 15.30 29.88
C GLN A 934 -5.11 13.85 30.30
N SER A 935 -6.08 13.27 31.00
CA SER A 935 -6.11 11.84 31.35
C SER A 935 -7.41 11.20 30.88
N LYS A 936 -7.35 9.92 30.48
CA LYS A 936 -8.51 9.11 30.12
C LYS A 936 -8.39 7.74 30.78
N THR A 937 -9.48 7.25 31.36
CA THR A 937 -9.59 5.84 31.74
C THR A 937 -10.11 5.07 30.54
N GLN A 938 -9.44 4.01 30.20
CA GLN A 938 -9.81 3.13 29.09
C GLN A 938 -10.09 1.73 29.61
N THR A 939 -11.07 1.04 29.03
CA THR A 939 -11.31 -0.38 29.22
C THR A 939 -11.34 -1.03 27.86
N LEU A 940 -10.45 -1.96 27.65
CA LEU A 940 -10.32 -2.74 26.42
C LEU A 940 -10.78 -4.17 26.68
N HIS A 941 -11.65 -4.65 25.81
CA HIS A 941 -12.11 -6.02 25.84
C HIS A 941 -11.20 -6.89 24.98
N VAL A 942 -10.69 -7.96 25.54
CA VAL A 942 -9.89 -9.00 24.86
C VAL A 942 -10.78 -10.21 24.64
N ASP A 943 -11.07 -10.49 23.39
CA ASP A 943 -11.95 -11.60 23.01
C ASP A 943 -11.43 -12.97 23.51
N ARG A 944 -12.35 -13.90 23.76
CA ARG A 944 -12.06 -15.28 24.14
C ARG A 944 -11.02 -15.95 23.21
N GLN A 945 -11.10 -15.72 21.90
CA GLN A 945 -10.18 -16.31 20.95
C GLN A 945 -8.75 -15.82 21.15
N GLN A 946 -8.57 -14.56 21.55
CA GLN A 946 -7.27 -13.97 21.78
C GLN A 946 -6.54 -14.55 23.01
N VAL A 947 -7.28 -15.03 23.98
CA VAL A 947 -6.72 -15.72 25.16
C VAL A 947 -6.59 -17.23 24.97
N SER A 948 -7.02 -17.77 23.83
CA SER A 948 -6.99 -19.19 23.46
C SER A 948 -5.76 -19.53 22.62
N ALA A 949 -5.45 -20.81 22.54
CA ALA A 949 -4.51 -21.43 21.61
C ALA A 949 -5.21 -22.52 20.79
N TRP A 950 -4.75 -22.77 19.58
CA TRP A 950 -5.33 -23.79 18.70
C TRP A 950 -4.83 -25.19 19.04
N ASP A 951 -5.73 -26.08 19.40
CA ASP A 951 -5.45 -27.50 19.60
C ASP A 951 -5.37 -28.21 18.24
N THR A 952 -4.16 -28.60 17.84
CA THR A 952 -3.91 -29.27 16.56
C THR A 952 -4.59 -30.64 16.44
N ILE A 953 -4.82 -31.31 17.56
CA ILE A 953 -5.47 -32.65 17.61
C ILE A 953 -6.99 -32.50 17.69
N GLY A 954 -7.46 -31.63 18.57
CA GLY A 954 -8.89 -31.36 18.77
C GLY A 954 -9.52 -30.43 17.74
N GLN A 955 -8.73 -29.82 16.87
CA GLN A 955 -9.14 -28.86 15.79
C GLN A 955 -10.10 -27.78 16.30
N LYS A 956 -9.71 -27.12 17.38
CA LYS A 956 -10.49 -26.06 18.03
C LYS A 956 -9.62 -25.16 18.90
N PHE A 957 -10.09 -23.96 19.18
CA PHE A 957 -9.48 -23.08 20.15
C PHE A 957 -9.76 -23.52 21.59
N VAL A 958 -8.73 -23.56 22.43
CA VAL A 958 -8.77 -23.97 23.84
C VAL A 958 -8.21 -22.84 24.71
N ILE A 959 -8.90 -22.49 25.79
CA ILE A 959 -8.38 -21.55 26.78
C ILE A 959 -7.44 -22.29 27.72
N GLY A 960 -6.24 -21.79 27.90
CA GLY A 960 -5.41 -22.17 29.02
C GLY A 960 -5.91 -21.47 30.28
N SER A 961 -6.21 -22.25 31.34
CA SER A 961 -6.86 -21.76 32.56
C SER A 961 -5.91 -21.39 33.69
N GLY A 962 -4.62 -21.24 33.39
CA GLY A 962 -3.59 -20.88 34.36
C GLY A 962 -3.50 -19.38 34.66
N ASP A 963 -2.62 -19.06 35.60
CA ASP A 963 -2.27 -17.67 35.87
C ASP A 963 -1.41 -17.13 34.71
N ARG A 964 -1.88 -16.08 34.07
CA ARG A 964 -1.19 -15.45 32.93
C ARG A 964 -0.81 -14.02 33.26
N THR A 965 0.31 -13.57 32.75
CA THR A 965 0.72 -12.16 32.83
C THR A 965 0.06 -11.41 31.70
N ILE A 966 -0.67 -10.36 32.05
CA ILE A 966 -1.22 -9.36 31.11
C ILE A 966 -0.39 -8.09 31.29
N SER A 967 0.26 -7.64 30.21
CA SER A 967 1.14 -6.48 30.23
C SER A 967 0.56 -5.37 29.37
N LEU A 968 0.76 -4.13 29.83
CA LEU A 968 0.42 -2.93 29.09
C LEU A 968 1.69 -2.15 28.79
N GLY A 969 1.90 -1.81 27.54
CA GLY A 969 3.08 -1.10 27.07
C GLY A 969 2.86 -0.17 25.91
N ALA A 970 3.92 0.57 25.57
CA ALA A 970 4.00 1.43 24.40
C ALA A 970 4.59 0.68 23.18
N SER A 971 5.22 -0.47 23.39
CA SER A 971 5.76 -1.36 22.36
C SER A 971 5.90 -2.78 22.92
N SER A 972 6.35 -3.73 22.10
CA SER A 972 6.60 -5.10 22.52
C SER A 972 7.76 -5.23 23.53
N GLU A 973 8.64 -4.23 23.64
CA GLU A 973 9.75 -4.22 24.60
C GLU A 973 9.54 -3.22 25.74
N GLU A 974 8.72 -2.19 25.56
CA GLU A 974 8.42 -1.22 26.60
C GLU A 974 7.11 -1.55 27.32
N LEU A 975 7.15 -2.59 28.17
CA LEU A 975 6.02 -3.04 29.00
C LEU A 975 6.07 -2.36 30.36
N VAL A 976 5.28 -1.32 30.53
CA VAL A 976 5.36 -0.44 31.71
C VAL A 976 4.51 -0.89 32.88
N LEU A 977 3.47 -1.69 32.65
CA LEU A 977 2.61 -2.26 33.70
C LEU A 977 2.32 -3.72 33.41
N SER A 978 2.21 -4.51 34.47
CA SER A 978 1.79 -5.92 34.37
C SER A 978 0.80 -6.28 35.47
N PHE A 979 -0.06 -7.25 35.16
CA PHE A 979 -1.09 -7.79 36.06
C PHE A 979 -1.20 -9.31 35.84
N THR A 980 -1.09 -10.08 36.91
CA THR A 980 -1.29 -11.52 36.81
C THR A 980 -2.77 -11.87 37.04
N ARG A 981 -3.35 -12.63 36.12
CA ARG A 981 -4.75 -13.03 36.19
C ARG A 981 -4.90 -14.51 35.86
N LYS A 982 -5.67 -15.21 36.66
CA LYS A 982 -6.13 -16.55 36.33
C LYS A 982 -7.22 -16.44 35.27
N VAL A 983 -6.92 -16.85 34.05
CA VAL A 983 -7.88 -16.94 32.94
C VAL A 983 -8.76 -18.16 33.18
N ARG A 984 -10.06 -18.10 32.86
CA ARG A 984 -11.03 -19.17 33.14
C ARG A 984 -11.88 -19.49 31.92
#